data_19d3973fb1efa5fb1f6033463db2fe1a
#
_entry.id   19d3973fb1efa5fb1f6033463db2fe1a
#
_cell.length_a   1.000
_cell.length_b   1.000
_cell.length_c   1.000
_cell.angle_alpha   90.00
_cell.angle_beta   90.00
_cell.angle_gamma   90.00
#
_symmetry.space_group_name_H-M   'P 1'
#
loop_
_entity.id
_entity.type
_entity.pdbx_description
1 polymer ?
#
loop_
_entity_poly.entity_id
_entity_poly.type
_entity_poly.pdbx_seq_one_letter_code
_entity_poly.pdbx_strand_id
1 'polypeptide(L)'
;MKYPAIGLLAALLPFHVHAQTTATDEGASVTAPQAQEGLISREFDLTELGFQXGLSFRQLSGNATIFIPLPEAGALNSGTLELELNHASTAEVDRYLQVSVGGRXVSSQALPDGAGRLSVPVPLRPEDVSGGFIAVGLSYSGAFSDRVCVDERASGDFLEIAASSSVTLQLDQAAVDTSTAFAGLRPADTRLAINGSDSLAALAAATRAAALFDAEAGRLRFGPAEAXAAGTWSEGVIQLDVTSSGAASEMTVDSQSGMPVLNLRGSDPQVGLWQMVSEWSALSNSDATVVEVAEGPVLFDXRLPLAGLNADLNPRAVVSTEDFLIPFQSSDLPVGKAVSGVSLQIAAALDPEGRGATASVFLNDSLLGNRPLGSGQPEQLSFSVPKGLLGRDNLLRVSIQRQPTGGECRFKPQGYPAQILPGSALVLSDAEPQDRDFFSLRQEFGDGVQVVLDPELSLDFEQVLPWLAGVAGSVIPDRASILPRPSXDALETNDPFFVISDQNPGDGEPLITFDQGRIEVRDTQDNLIYSGEDLSRLGVVQIVTRGETRGLWLRPGNGPAPELTPQMPMVLDRGDLALIGQQGVILATATDRSPLVDVVYPDRTSFAQMLAKYRPWIVGGIWVLVTLLVLIVFQRVYRARRGRDET
;
A
#
# COMPACT_ATOMS: atom_id res chain seq x y z
N MET A 1 -26.14 -19.18 63.96
CA MET A 1 -27.52 -18.76 64.16
C MET A 1 -28.27 -18.98 62.84
N LYS A 2 -29.44 -19.62 62.96
CA LYS A 2 -30.15 -20.31 61.91
C LYS A 2 -30.96 -19.41 60.99
N TYR A 3 -30.92 -19.73 59.69
CA TYR A 3 -31.85 -19.14 58.71
C TYR A 3 -33.09 -20.00 58.62
N PRO A 4 -34.27 -19.41 58.40
CA PRO A 4 -35.37 -20.19 57.84
C PRO A 4 -35.64 -19.75 56.40
N ALA A 5 -35.79 -20.74 55.52
CA ALA A 5 -36.20 -20.56 54.13
C ALA A 5 -37.73 -20.42 54.09
N ILE A 6 -38.19 -19.43 53.32
CA ILE A 6 -39.61 -19.32 52.96
C ILE A 6 -39.73 -19.52 51.47
N GLY A 7 -40.35 -20.61 51.09
CA GLY A 7 -40.66 -20.91 49.70
C GLY A 7 -41.94 -20.20 49.26
N LEU A 8 -41.91 -19.57 48.13
CA LEU A 8 -43.08 -18.96 47.50
C LEU A 8 -43.51 -19.86 46.32
N LEU A 9 -44.70 -20.40 46.41
CA LEU A 9 -45.31 -21.19 45.37
C LEU A 9 -46.06 -20.25 44.43
N ALA A 10 -45.64 -20.15 43.19
CA ALA A 10 -46.34 -19.35 42.19
C ALA A 10 -47.23 -20.29 41.35
N ALA A 11 -48.51 -20.04 41.38
CA ALA A 11 -49.49 -20.78 40.58
C ALA A 11 -49.54 -20.19 39.18
N LEU A 12 -49.31 -21.05 38.18
CA LEU A 12 -49.45 -20.74 36.75
C LEU A 12 -50.91 -20.97 36.33
N LEU A 13 -51.55 -19.91 35.91
CA LEU A 13 -52.83 -19.96 35.22
C LEU A 13 -52.57 -19.78 33.70
N PRO A 14 -53.12 -20.62 32.82
CA PRO A 14 -52.92 -20.42 31.38
C PRO A 14 -53.94 -19.41 30.85
N PHE A 15 -53.40 -18.31 30.31
CA PHE A 15 -54.21 -17.41 29.50
C PHE A 15 -54.26 -17.93 28.08
N HIS A 16 -55.42 -18.27 27.61
CA HIS A 16 -55.68 -18.58 26.23
C HIS A 16 -55.97 -17.27 25.48
N VAL A 17 -55.00 -16.84 24.66
CA VAL A 17 -55.24 -15.75 23.71
C VAL A 17 -55.62 -16.37 22.37
N HIS A 18 -56.81 -16.11 21.94
CA HIS A 18 -57.25 -16.46 20.60
C HIS A 18 -56.69 -15.39 19.66
N ALA A 19 -55.65 -15.74 18.91
CA ALA A 19 -55.18 -14.90 17.80
C ALA A 19 -55.94 -15.31 16.54
N GLN A 20 -56.75 -14.39 16.05
CA GLN A 20 -57.28 -14.51 14.71
C GLN A 20 -56.19 -14.20 13.71
N THR A 21 -55.67 -15.19 13.05
CA THR A 21 -54.78 -15.05 11.91
C THR A 21 -55.59 -14.70 10.68
N THR A 22 -55.54 -13.45 10.30
CA THR A 22 -55.84 -13.10 8.91
C THR A 22 -54.54 -13.31 8.14
N ALA A 23 -54.48 -14.35 7.41
CA ALA A 23 -53.38 -14.61 6.50
C ALA A 23 -53.56 -13.69 5.28
N THR A 24 -52.76 -12.63 5.25
CA THR A 24 -52.44 -12.01 3.97
C THR A 24 -51.06 -12.52 3.60
N ASP A 25 -51.08 -13.52 2.77
CA ASP A 25 -49.86 -14.04 2.14
C ASP A 25 -49.45 -13.03 1.07
N GLU A 26 -48.59 -12.09 1.46
CA GLU A 26 -47.77 -11.37 0.49
C GLU A 26 -46.31 -11.60 0.89
N GLY A 27 -45.83 -12.75 0.50
CA GLY A 27 -44.42 -13.07 0.52
C GLY A 27 -43.73 -12.14 -0.48
N ALA A 28 -43.24 -10.99 0.01
CA ALA A 28 -42.27 -10.26 -0.74
C ALA A 28 -40.99 -11.11 -0.73
N SER A 29 -40.89 -11.98 -1.73
CA SER A 29 -39.60 -12.58 -2.04
C SER A 29 -38.70 -11.42 -2.45
N VAL A 30 -37.72 -11.12 -1.64
CA VAL A 30 -36.62 -10.27 -2.06
C VAL A 30 -35.91 -11.05 -3.17
N THR A 31 -36.37 -10.87 -4.37
CA THR A 31 -35.67 -11.38 -5.54
C THR A 31 -34.32 -10.68 -5.57
N ALA A 32 -33.25 -11.47 -5.47
CA ALA A 32 -31.93 -10.97 -5.81
C ALA A 32 -32.04 -10.25 -7.16
N PRO A 33 -31.43 -9.07 -7.31
CA PRO A 33 -31.55 -8.36 -8.57
C PRO A 33 -31.06 -9.28 -9.68
N GLN A 34 -31.98 -9.58 -10.60
CA GLN A 34 -31.62 -10.35 -11.79
C GLN A 34 -30.62 -9.52 -12.57
N ALA A 35 -29.45 -10.13 -12.86
CA ALA A 35 -28.45 -9.51 -13.71
C ALA A 35 -29.15 -9.11 -15.02
N GLN A 36 -29.22 -7.80 -15.29
CA GLN A 36 -29.73 -7.33 -16.56
C GLN A 36 -28.78 -7.76 -17.66
N GLU A 37 -29.34 -8.32 -18.71
CA GLU A 37 -28.55 -8.80 -19.84
C GLU A 37 -27.67 -7.66 -20.37
N GLY A 38 -26.37 -7.90 -20.49
CA GLY A 38 -25.41 -6.93 -21.00
C GLY A 38 -24.81 -5.98 -19.97
N LEU A 39 -25.22 -6.06 -18.70
CA LEU A 39 -24.61 -5.26 -17.63
C LEU A 39 -23.78 -6.13 -16.71
N ILE A 40 -22.65 -5.59 -16.26
CA ILE A 40 -21.81 -6.20 -15.23
C ILE A 40 -21.66 -5.23 -14.07
N SER A 41 -21.63 -5.79 -12.86
CA SER A 41 -21.47 -5.02 -11.64
C SER A 41 -20.01 -5.07 -11.18
N ARG A 42 -19.46 -3.89 -10.93
CA ARG A 42 -18.11 -3.73 -10.40
C ARG A 42 -18.25 -3.10 -9.02
N GLU A 43 -17.82 -3.81 -7.98
CA GLU A 43 -17.89 -3.33 -6.60
C GLU A 43 -16.50 -3.20 -6.00
N PHE A 44 -16.26 -2.11 -5.27
CA PHE A 44 -15.02 -1.91 -4.54
C PHE A 44 -15.25 -0.89 -3.42
N ASP A 45 -14.30 -0.81 -2.51
CA ASP A 45 -14.39 0.13 -1.39
C ASP A 45 -13.33 1.22 -1.52
N LEU A 46 -13.28 2.12 -0.54
CA LEU A 46 -12.34 3.24 -0.58
C LEU A 46 -10.88 2.82 -0.47
N THR A 47 -10.60 1.62 0.04
CA THR A 47 -9.21 1.14 0.11
C THR A 47 -8.62 0.98 -1.29
N GLU A 48 -9.41 0.57 -2.27
CA GLU A 48 -8.95 0.48 -3.66
C GLU A 48 -8.66 1.85 -4.28
N LEU A 49 -9.22 2.92 -3.69
CA LEU A 49 -8.97 4.28 -4.14
C LEU A 49 -7.84 4.97 -3.36
N GLY A 50 -7.15 4.22 -2.48
CA GLY A 50 -6.02 4.72 -1.72
C GLY A 50 -6.34 5.22 -0.32
N PHE A 51 -7.60 5.14 0.14
CA PHE A 51 -8.00 5.61 1.46
C PHE A 51 -8.04 4.45 2.45
N GLN A 52 -6.90 3.96 2.78
CA GLN A 52 -6.78 2.80 3.68
C GLN A 52 -7.40 3.00 5.05
N UNK A 53 -7.43 4.19 5.41
CA UNK A 53 -7.96 4.52 6.64
C UNK A 53 -9.24 5.24 6.59
N GLY A 54 -9.72 5.26 5.49
CA GLY A 54 -10.87 6.11 5.24
C GLY A 54 -10.52 7.59 5.24
N LEU A 55 -11.50 8.42 5.47
CA LEU A 55 -11.32 9.88 5.59
C LEU A 55 -11.85 10.35 6.94
N SER A 56 -11.16 11.27 7.58
CA SER A 56 -11.65 11.80 8.87
C SER A 56 -11.54 13.31 8.92
N PHE A 57 -12.55 13.91 9.53
CA PHE A 57 -12.64 15.33 9.81
C PHE A 57 -12.73 15.50 11.33
N ARG A 58 -11.74 16.14 11.92
CA ARG A 58 -11.64 16.28 13.38
C ARG A 58 -11.93 17.69 13.86
N GLN A 59 -12.32 18.57 12.96
CA GLN A 59 -12.77 19.94 13.25
C GLN A 59 -14.15 20.10 12.65
N LEU A 60 -14.82 21.22 12.98
CA LEU A 60 -16.17 21.49 12.47
C LEU A 60 -16.16 22.03 11.03
N SER A 61 -15.09 21.77 10.29
CA SER A 61 -15.03 22.11 8.86
C SER A 61 -13.97 21.24 8.19
N GLY A 62 -14.18 20.97 6.92
CA GLY A 62 -13.20 20.26 6.11
C GLY A 62 -13.74 19.97 4.74
N ASN A 63 -12.82 19.74 3.82
CA ASN A 63 -13.14 19.36 2.44
C ASN A 63 -12.27 18.20 2.01
N ALA A 64 -12.81 17.33 1.18
CA ALA A 64 -12.06 16.25 0.54
C ALA A 64 -12.73 15.92 -0.77
N THR A 65 -11.95 15.29 -1.67
CA THR A 65 -12.49 14.82 -2.94
C THR A 65 -12.06 13.37 -3.14
N ILE A 66 -13.02 12.54 -3.51
CA ILE A 66 -12.80 11.16 -3.91
C ILE A 66 -12.90 11.10 -5.43
N PHE A 67 -11.84 10.59 -6.07
CA PHE A 67 -11.81 10.44 -7.53
C PHE A 67 -12.03 8.97 -7.87
N ILE A 68 -13.14 8.69 -8.57
CA ILE A 68 -13.49 7.33 -9.01
C ILE A 68 -13.08 7.21 -10.48
N PRO A 69 -12.11 6.32 -10.81
CA PRO A 69 -11.64 6.23 -12.20
C PRO A 69 -12.69 5.58 -13.11
N LEU A 70 -12.96 6.26 -14.22
CA LEU A 70 -13.86 5.78 -15.27
C LEU A 70 -13.29 6.23 -16.61
N PRO A 71 -12.30 5.49 -17.16
CA PRO A 71 -11.63 5.93 -18.38
C PRO A 71 -12.52 5.92 -19.63
N GLU A 72 -13.62 5.16 -19.58
CA GLU A 72 -14.60 5.12 -20.67
C GLU A 72 -15.98 5.50 -20.13
N ALA A 73 -16.41 6.73 -20.37
CA ALA A 73 -17.71 7.20 -19.88
C ALA A 73 -18.88 6.36 -20.41
N GLY A 74 -18.76 5.89 -21.65
CA GLY A 74 -19.79 5.05 -22.27
C GLY A 74 -20.00 3.71 -21.62
N ALA A 75 -19.03 3.23 -20.83
CA ALA A 75 -19.16 1.96 -20.11
C ALA A 75 -20.06 2.08 -18.88
N LEU A 76 -20.20 3.27 -18.30
CA LEU A 76 -21.03 3.44 -17.11
C LEU A 76 -22.50 3.57 -17.48
N ASN A 77 -23.33 2.65 -17.01
CA ASN A 77 -24.78 2.72 -17.10
C ASN A 77 -25.34 3.50 -15.90
N SER A 78 -24.96 3.09 -14.69
CA SER A 78 -25.35 3.73 -13.44
C SER A 78 -24.36 3.34 -12.35
N GLY A 79 -24.39 4.09 -11.25
CA GLY A 79 -23.54 3.75 -10.12
C GLY A 79 -24.03 4.37 -8.83
N THR A 80 -23.50 3.88 -7.72
CA THR A 80 -23.81 4.40 -6.39
C THR A 80 -22.56 4.33 -5.53
N LEU A 81 -22.25 5.43 -4.86
CA LEU A 81 -21.29 5.43 -3.77
C LEU A 81 -22.08 5.44 -2.46
N GLU A 82 -21.92 4.38 -1.68
CA GLU A 82 -22.56 4.28 -0.37
C GLU A 82 -21.56 4.73 0.68
N LEU A 83 -21.74 5.95 1.18
CA LEU A 83 -20.86 6.50 2.22
C LEU A 83 -21.30 5.98 3.58
N GLU A 84 -20.38 5.32 4.28
CA GLU A 84 -20.61 4.86 5.66
C GLU A 84 -19.97 5.88 6.59
N LEU A 85 -20.80 6.59 7.36
CA LEU A 85 -20.36 7.67 8.23
C LEU A 85 -20.37 7.21 9.68
N ASN A 86 -19.25 7.44 10.38
CA ASN A 86 -19.19 7.35 11.84
C ASN A 86 -18.99 8.78 12.36
N HIS A 87 -19.83 9.19 13.30
CA HIS A 87 -19.73 10.56 13.82
C HIS A 87 -19.91 10.58 15.33
N ALA A 88 -19.36 11.62 15.94
CA ALA A 88 -19.58 11.88 17.36
C ALA A 88 -19.46 13.36 17.64
N SER A 89 -20.22 13.82 18.62
CA SER A 89 -20.08 15.16 19.18
C SER A 89 -20.30 15.12 20.70
N THR A 90 -19.59 15.96 21.41
CA THR A 90 -19.72 16.06 22.86
C THR A 90 -20.64 17.22 23.30
N ALA A 91 -21.14 17.97 22.31
CA ALA A 91 -22.04 19.11 22.54
C ALA A 91 -23.16 19.09 21.51
N GLU A 92 -24.19 19.90 21.72
CA GLU A 92 -25.21 20.14 20.70
C GLU A 92 -24.57 20.98 19.58
N VAL A 93 -24.46 20.41 18.40
CA VAL A 93 -23.75 21.01 17.27
C VAL A 93 -24.58 20.80 15.99
N ASP A 94 -24.85 21.89 15.30
CA ASP A 94 -25.41 21.79 13.94
C ASP A 94 -24.30 21.37 12.99
N ARG A 95 -24.38 20.16 12.44
CA ARG A 95 -23.34 19.58 11.59
C ARG A 95 -23.95 19.05 10.30
N TYR A 96 -23.27 19.30 9.19
CA TYR A 96 -23.74 18.89 7.87
C TYR A 96 -22.57 18.34 7.05
N LEU A 97 -22.84 17.25 6.35
CA LEU A 97 -21.97 16.77 5.27
C LEU A 97 -22.66 17.05 3.95
N GLN A 98 -22.05 17.88 3.13
CA GLN A 98 -22.54 18.20 1.80
C GLN A 98 -21.73 17.40 0.80
N VAL A 99 -22.44 16.73 -0.12
CA VAL A 99 -21.81 15.87 -1.13
C VAL A 99 -22.14 16.44 -2.51
N SER A 100 -21.10 16.61 -3.33
CA SER A 100 -21.24 17.01 -4.72
C SER A 100 -20.64 15.93 -5.62
N VAL A 101 -21.20 15.78 -6.81
CA VAL A 101 -20.68 14.87 -7.82
C VAL A 101 -20.50 15.67 -9.10
N GLY A 102 -19.27 15.72 -9.61
CA GLY A 102 -18.96 16.52 -10.79
C GLY A 102 -19.28 18.01 -10.62
N GLY A 103 -19.19 18.52 -9.39
CA GLY A 103 -19.48 19.90 -9.06
C GLY A 103 -20.96 20.20 -8.77
N ARG A 104 -21.81 19.20 -8.83
CA ARG A 104 -23.25 19.36 -8.64
C ARG A 104 -23.70 18.78 -7.28
N UNK A 105 -24.10 19.35 -6.28
CA UNK A 105 -24.46 19.02 -5.09
C UNK A 105 -25.45 18.02 -5.19
N VAL A 106 -25.46 17.09 -4.72
CA VAL A 106 -26.41 15.97 -4.74
C VAL A 106 -27.05 15.66 -3.40
N SER A 107 -26.36 16.01 -2.30
CA SER A 107 -26.86 15.66 -0.97
C SER A 107 -26.36 16.66 0.08
N SER A 108 -27.19 16.92 1.09
CA SER A 108 -26.78 17.63 2.29
C SER A 108 -27.33 16.85 3.48
N GLN A 109 -26.45 16.20 4.20
CA GLN A 109 -26.82 15.30 5.29
C GLN A 109 -26.54 15.96 6.64
N ALA A 110 -27.61 16.20 7.39
CA ALA A 110 -27.47 16.66 8.79
C ALA A 110 -27.05 15.49 9.68
N LEU A 111 -26.11 15.74 10.58
CA LEU A 111 -25.63 14.74 11.51
C LEU A 111 -26.31 14.95 12.87
N PRO A 112 -26.88 13.90 13.48
CA PRO A 112 -27.47 14.02 14.81
C PRO A 112 -26.41 14.30 15.89
N ASP A 113 -26.84 14.84 17.01
CA ASP A 113 -25.96 15.01 18.17
C ASP A 113 -25.53 13.66 18.73
N GLY A 114 -24.39 13.65 19.40
CA GLY A 114 -23.84 12.46 20.01
C GLY A 114 -23.14 11.55 18.99
N ALA A 115 -22.96 10.30 19.37
CA ALA A 115 -22.28 9.31 18.55
C ALA A 115 -23.27 8.49 17.74
N GLY A 116 -22.90 8.14 16.51
CA GLY A 116 -23.78 7.33 15.69
C GLY A 116 -23.15 6.96 14.35
N ARG A 117 -23.91 6.18 13.60
CA ARG A 117 -23.55 5.74 12.24
C ARG A 117 -24.67 6.09 11.29
N LEU A 118 -24.29 6.51 10.09
CA LEU A 118 -25.23 6.83 9.02
C LEU A 118 -24.70 6.26 7.71
N SER A 119 -25.62 5.93 6.81
CA SER A 119 -25.30 5.54 5.46
C SER A 119 -25.92 6.56 4.50
N VAL A 120 -25.09 7.11 3.58
CA VAL A 120 -25.52 8.13 2.64
C VAL A 120 -25.29 7.61 1.23
N PRO A 121 -26.37 7.32 0.47
CA PRO A 121 -26.20 6.91 -0.93
C PRO A 121 -25.96 8.12 -1.81
N VAL A 122 -24.97 8.01 -2.70
CA VAL A 122 -24.60 9.07 -3.64
C VAL A 122 -24.71 8.49 -5.05
N PRO A 123 -25.72 8.89 -5.83
CA PRO A 123 -25.85 8.37 -7.19
C PRO A 123 -24.75 8.91 -8.10
N LEU A 124 -24.23 8.03 -8.95
CA LEU A 124 -23.20 8.34 -9.93
C LEU A 124 -23.78 8.14 -11.33
N ARG A 125 -23.59 9.10 -12.20
CA ARG A 125 -24.20 9.08 -13.54
C ARG A 125 -23.11 9.19 -14.61
N PRO A 126 -23.37 8.67 -15.83
CA PRO A 126 -22.40 8.84 -16.92
C PRO A 126 -22.05 10.31 -17.18
N GLU A 127 -23.01 11.22 -17.01
CA GLU A 127 -22.80 12.67 -17.23
C GLU A 127 -21.81 13.28 -16.23
N ASP A 128 -21.56 12.60 -15.10
CA ASP A 128 -20.65 13.09 -14.07
C ASP A 128 -19.18 12.80 -14.38
N VAL A 129 -18.91 11.98 -15.41
CA VAL A 129 -17.53 11.62 -15.77
C VAL A 129 -16.87 12.80 -16.48
N SER A 130 -15.69 13.15 -16.02
CA SER A 130 -14.89 14.20 -16.65
C SER A 130 -13.41 13.86 -16.50
N GLY A 131 -12.68 13.87 -17.61
CA GLY A 131 -11.26 13.59 -17.60
C GLY A 131 -10.88 12.18 -17.14
N GLY A 132 -11.77 11.22 -17.35
CA GLY A 132 -11.51 9.82 -16.93
C GLY A 132 -11.86 9.52 -15.48
N PHE A 133 -12.57 10.44 -14.80
CA PHE A 133 -12.92 10.27 -13.38
C PHE A 133 -14.32 10.82 -13.10
N ILE A 134 -14.93 10.33 -12.04
CA ILE A 134 -16.02 11.03 -11.36
C ILE A 134 -15.44 11.61 -10.07
N ALA A 135 -15.54 12.92 -9.89
CA ALA A 135 -15.08 13.60 -8.70
C ALA A 135 -16.23 13.76 -7.70
N VAL A 136 -16.11 13.13 -6.54
CA VAL A 136 -17.09 13.25 -5.46
C VAL A 136 -16.50 14.19 -4.41
N GLY A 137 -17.08 15.38 -4.30
CA GLY A 137 -16.65 16.39 -3.35
C GLY A 137 -17.39 16.24 -2.04
N LEU A 138 -16.66 16.30 -0.94
CA LEU A 138 -17.20 16.19 0.41
C LEU A 138 -16.87 17.48 1.14
N SER A 139 -17.89 18.16 1.68
CA SER A 139 -17.71 19.38 2.45
C SER A 139 -18.41 19.21 3.79
N TYR A 140 -17.61 19.17 4.86
CA TYR A 140 -18.09 19.05 6.22
C TYR A 140 -18.09 20.42 6.87
N SER A 141 -19.20 20.78 7.50
CA SER A 141 -19.32 22.06 8.21
C SER A 141 -20.17 21.89 9.46
N GLY A 142 -19.85 22.68 10.46
CA GLY A 142 -20.64 22.68 11.70
C GLY A 142 -20.44 23.96 12.48
N ALA A 143 -21.38 24.20 13.38
CA ALA A 143 -21.35 25.35 14.28
C ALA A 143 -22.07 25.00 15.58
N PHE A 144 -21.44 25.27 16.70
CA PHE A 144 -22.11 25.18 17.99
C PHE A 144 -22.22 26.55 18.68
N SER A 145 -21.68 27.59 18.05
CA SER A 145 -21.71 28.96 18.60
C SER A 145 -21.95 29.95 17.44
N ASP A 146 -22.12 31.21 17.79
CA ASP A 146 -22.19 32.30 16.81
C ASP A 146 -20.82 32.89 16.49
N ARG A 147 -19.74 32.21 16.91
CA ARG A 147 -18.36 32.65 16.72
C ARG A 147 -17.53 31.57 16.02
N VAL A 148 -17.11 31.84 14.82
CA VAL A 148 -16.37 30.89 13.99
C VAL A 148 -15.05 30.45 14.67
N CYS A 149 -14.34 31.37 15.31
CA CYS A 149 -13.09 31.03 15.96
C CYS A 149 -13.25 30.15 17.19
N VAL A 150 -14.42 30.21 17.84
CA VAL A 150 -14.75 29.29 18.94
C VAL A 150 -15.04 27.89 18.37
N ASP A 151 -15.81 27.86 17.28
CA ASP A 151 -16.12 26.59 16.60
C ASP A 151 -14.84 25.92 16.07
N GLU A 152 -13.89 26.70 15.53
CA GLU A 152 -12.63 26.15 15.03
C GLU A 152 -11.75 25.54 16.13
N ARG A 153 -11.95 25.97 17.37
CA ARG A 153 -11.24 25.42 18.53
C ARG A 153 -11.99 24.27 19.17
N ALA A 154 -13.19 23.94 18.67
CA ALA A 154 -14.00 22.89 19.29
C ALA A 154 -13.26 21.55 19.21
N SER A 155 -13.38 20.79 20.27
CA SER A 155 -12.84 19.44 20.36
C SER A 155 -13.93 18.48 20.83
N GLY A 156 -13.71 17.21 20.64
CA GLY A 156 -14.71 16.22 20.96
C GLY A 156 -15.76 16.05 19.86
N ASP A 157 -15.47 16.52 18.67
CA ASP A 157 -16.30 16.34 17.50
C ASP A 157 -15.49 15.68 16.40
N PHE A 158 -16.09 14.73 15.71
CA PHE A 158 -15.46 14.14 14.51
C PHE A 158 -16.49 13.57 13.56
N LEU A 159 -16.07 13.46 12.30
CA LEU A 159 -16.77 12.71 11.27
C LEU A 159 -15.73 11.84 10.56
N GLU A 160 -16.00 10.55 10.52
CA GLU A 160 -15.20 9.60 9.77
C GLU A 160 -16.03 9.03 8.63
N ILE A 161 -15.46 9.02 7.44
CA ILE A 161 -16.01 8.27 6.32
C ILE A 161 -15.22 6.97 6.28
N ALA A 162 -15.90 5.87 6.55
CA ALA A 162 -15.25 4.58 6.74
C ALA A 162 -14.63 4.09 5.44
N ALA A 163 -13.49 3.42 5.53
CA ALA A 163 -12.83 2.80 4.39
C ALA A 163 -13.73 1.76 3.72
N SER A 164 -14.68 1.19 4.46
CA SER A 164 -15.66 0.24 3.94
C SER A 164 -16.78 0.88 3.12
N SER A 165 -16.82 2.22 3.01
CA SER A 165 -17.72 2.89 2.07
C SER A 165 -17.50 2.29 0.68
N SER A 166 -18.59 1.96 -0.02
CA SER A 166 -18.49 1.13 -1.22
C SER A 166 -19.00 1.84 -2.46
N VAL A 167 -18.32 1.57 -3.56
CA VAL A 167 -18.75 2.00 -4.90
C VAL A 167 -19.29 0.78 -5.62
N THR A 168 -20.48 0.92 -6.20
CA THR A 168 -21.04 -0.08 -7.11
C THR A 168 -21.27 0.57 -8.45
N LEU A 169 -20.64 0.05 -9.49
CA LEU A 169 -20.81 0.53 -10.86
C LEU A 169 -21.50 -0.55 -11.67
N GLN A 170 -22.56 -0.15 -12.38
CA GLN A 170 -23.18 -0.99 -13.39
C GLN A 170 -22.61 -0.59 -14.73
N LEU A 171 -21.82 -1.48 -15.32
CA LEU A 171 -21.10 -1.19 -16.55
C LEU A 171 -21.74 -1.91 -17.72
N ASP A 172 -21.77 -1.24 -18.87
CA ASP A 172 -22.11 -1.88 -20.14
C ASP A 172 -20.94 -2.77 -20.55
N GLN A 173 -21.13 -4.08 -20.45
CA GLN A 173 -20.10 -5.04 -20.77
C GLN A 173 -19.55 -4.89 -22.19
N ALA A 174 -20.44 -4.56 -23.13
CA ALA A 174 -20.02 -4.39 -24.54
C ALA A 174 -19.13 -3.18 -24.76
N ALA A 175 -19.12 -2.21 -23.82
CA ALA A 175 -18.23 -1.05 -23.91
C ALA A 175 -16.86 -1.31 -23.29
N VAL A 176 -16.66 -2.44 -22.58
CA VAL A 176 -15.35 -2.83 -22.06
C VAL A 176 -14.71 -3.76 -23.10
N ASP A 177 -14.33 -3.17 -24.23
CA ASP A 177 -13.89 -3.91 -25.40
C ASP A 177 -12.48 -3.52 -25.90
N THR A 178 -11.81 -2.63 -25.17
CA THR A 178 -10.44 -2.22 -25.50
C THR A 178 -9.51 -2.47 -24.30
N SER A 179 -8.22 -2.53 -24.57
CA SER A 179 -7.23 -2.68 -23.51
C SER A 179 -7.25 -1.49 -22.54
N THR A 180 -7.48 -0.29 -23.03
CA THR A 180 -7.61 0.90 -22.18
C THR A 180 -8.79 0.78 -21.23
N ALA A 181 -9.95 0.38 -21.74
CA ALA A 181 -11.15 0.23 -20.91
C ALA A 181 -10.95 -0.87 -19.87
N PHE A 182 -10.38 -2.01 -20.29
CA PHE A 182 -10.11 -3.11 -19.36
C PHE A 182 -9.16 -2.66 -18.25
N ALA A 183 -8.03 -2.04 -18.61
CA ALA A 183 -7.02 -1.64 -17.65
C ALA A 183 -7.57 -0.65 -16.61
N GLY A 184 -8.42 0.27 -17.04
CA GLY A 184 -8.96 1.30 -16.17
C GLY A 184 -10.12 0.85 -15.30
N LEU A 185 -10.85 -0.18 -15.72
CA LEU A 185 -12.08 -0.61 -15.03
C LEU A 185 -11.92 -1.95 -14.29
N ARG A 186 -10.84 -2.69 -14.55
CA ARG A 186 -10.64 -4.02 -13.97
C ARG A 186 -10.60 -3.97 -12.44
N PRO A 187 -11.03 -5.05 -11.77
CA PRO A 187 -10.84 -5.17 -10.33
C PRO A 187 -9.37 -5.19 -9.94
N ALA A 188 -9.08 -4.83 -8.69
CA ALA A 188 -7.72 -4.88 -8.16
C ALA A 188 -7.18 -6.32 -8.11
N ASP A 189 -8.04 -7.28 -7.79
CA ASP A 189 -7.67 -8.68 -7.83
C ASP A 189 -7.54 -9.14 -9.28
N THR A 190 -6.43 -9.78 -9.60
CA THR A 190 -6.08 -10.22 -10.95
C THR A 190 -5.83 -11.72 -10.98
N ARG A 191 -6.35 -12.38 -12.00
CA ARG A 191 -6.06 -13.79 -12.25
C ARG A 191 -5.36 -13.92 -13.60
N LEU A 192 -4.21 -14.59 -13.57
CA LEU A 192 -3.37 -14.76 -14.75
C LEU A 192 -3.37 -16.24 -15.14
N ALA A 193 -3.92 -16.53 -16.34
CA ALA A 193 -3.88 -17.86 -16.93
C ALA A 193 -2.80 -17.86 -18.01
N ILE A 194 -1.83 -18.77 -17.90
CA ILE A 194 -0.69 -18.82 -18.83
C ILE A 194 -0.73 -20.11 -19.63
N ASN A 195 -0.77 -19.97 -20.94
CA ASN A 195 -0.56 -21.09 -21.89
C ASN A 195 0.87 -21.01 -22.42
N GLY A 196 1.55 -22.13 -22.51
CA GLY A 196 2.95 -22.18 -22.89
C GLY A 196 3.88 -22.00 -21.69
N SER A 197 3.58 -22.68 -20.62
CA SER A 197 4.17 -22.45 -19.30
C SER A 197 5.66 -22.77 -19.19
N ASP A 198 6.19 -23.58 -20.09
CA ASP A 198 7.60 -23.99 -20.03
C ASP A 198 8.55 -23.05 -20.76
N SER A 199 8.04 -21.95 -21.29
CA SER A 199 8.86 -21.03 -22.08
C SER A 199 9.46 -19.91 -21.23
N LEU A 200 10.55 -19.32 -21.72
CA LEU A 200 11.16 -18.15 -21.11
C LEU A 200 10.19 -16.97 -21.15
N ALA A 201 9.40 -16.86 -22.20
CA ALA A 201 8.41 -15.79 -22.31
C ALA A 201 7.31 -15.91 -21.24
N ALA A 202 6.92 -17.15 -20.89
CA ALA A 202 5.97 -17.37 -19.80
C ALA A 202 6.57 -16.95 -18.45
N LEU A 203 7.82 -17.28 -18.22
CA LEU A 203 8.53 -16.87 -17.01
C LEU A 203 8.61 -15.33 -16.89
N ALA A 204 8.98 -14.67 -17.98
CA ALA A 204 9.05 -13.21 -18.01
C ALA A 204 7.68 -12.58 -17.76
N ALA A 205 6.63 -13.13 -18.37
CA ALA A 205 5.28 -12.60 -18.21
C ALA A 205 4.77 -12.79 -16.79
N ALA A 206 5.04 -13.94 -16.16
CA ALA A 206 4.65 -14.17 -14.77
C ALA A 206 5.37 -13.22 -13.82
N THR A 207 6.65 -12.97 -14.06
CA THR A 207 7.45 -12.05 -13.26
C THR A 207 6.95 -10.61 -13.41
N ARG A 208 6.67 -10.18 -14.64
CA ARG A 208 6.11 -8.85 -14.90
C ARG A 208 4.76 -8.67 -14.22
N ALA A 209 3.89 -9.68 -14.32
CA ALA A 209 2.58 -9.62 -13.67
C ALA A 209 2.72 -9.50 -12.15
N ALA A 210 3.67 -10.23 -11.56
CA ALA A 210 3.91 -10.13 -10.12
C ALA A 210 4.33 -8.72 -9.71
N ALA A 211 5.17 -8.07 -10.51
CA ALA A 211 5.61 -6.70 -10.22
C ALA A 211 4.50 -5.67 -10.41
N LEU A 212 3.58 -5.91 -11.36
CA LEU A 212 2.54 -4.95 -11.70
C LEU A 212 1.27 -5.07 -10.85
N PHE A 213 0.92 -6.28 -10.39
CA PHE A 213 -0.41 -6.55 -9.85
C PHE A 213 -0.38 -6.89 -8.36
N ASP A 214 0.55 -6.29 -7.62
CA ASP A 214 0.63 -6.38 -6.15
C ASP A 214 0.57 -7.83 -5.65
N ALA A 215 1.40 -8.69 -6.25
CA ALA A 215 1.43 -10.10 -5.89
C ALA A 215 1.85 -10.29 -4.43
N GLU A 216 2.74 -9.42 -3.91
CA GLU A 216 3.18 -9.45 -2.52
C GLU A 216 2.04 -9.15 -1.54
N ALA A 217 0.98 -8.51 -2.01
CA ALA A 217 -0.20 -8.22 -1.20
C ALA A 217 -1.33 -9.25 -1.41
N GLY A 218 -1.07 -10.30 -2.21
CA GLY A 218 -2.07 -11.32 -2.47
C GLY A 218 -3.10 -10.95 -3.53
N ARG A 219 -2.79 -9.93 -4.36
CA ARG A 219 -3.72 -9.47 -5.38
C ARG A 219 -3.61 -10.22 -6.71
N LEU A 220 -2.58 -11.05 -6.88
CA LEU A 220 -2.38 -11.82 -8.11
C LEU A 220 -2.50 -13.31 -7.83
N ARG A 221 -3.37 -13.97 -8.58
CA ARG A 221 -3.56 -15.42 -8.53
C ARG A 221 -3.31 -16.01 -9.92
N PHE A 222 -2.94 -17.28 -9.93
CA PHE A 222 -2.63 -17.99 -11.16
C PHE A 222 -3.62 -19.11 -11.39
N GLY A 223 -3.84 -19.41 -12.66
CA GLY A 223 -4.71 -20.53 -13.05
C GLY A 223 -5.88 -20.07 -13.90
N PRO A 224 -6.74 -21.03 -14.30
CA PRO A 224 -7.90 -20.69 -15.12
C PRO A 224 -8.91 -19.84 -14.35
N ALA A 225 -9.70 -19.07 -15.10
CA ALA A 225 -10.72 -18.22 -14.51
C ALA A 225 -11.72 -19.08 -13.70
N GLU A 226 -12.02 -18.62 -12.50
CA GLU A 226 -13.04 -19.25 -11.66
C GLU A 226 -14.43 -18.73 -12.02
N ALA A 227 -15.42 -19.59 -11.79
CA ALA A 227 -16.78 -19.16 -12.07
C ALA A 227 -17.19 -18.03 -11.10
N UNK A 228 -17.41 -16.96 -11.61
CA UNK A 228 -17.81 -15.81 -10.82
C UNK A 228 -19.27 -15.88 -10.59
N ALA A 229 -19.62 -15.04 -9.76
CA ALA A 229 -21.06 -14.82 -9.56
C ALA A 229 -21.62 -14.11 -10.79
N ALA A 230 -22.73 -14.56 -11.26
CA ALA A 230 -23.34 -14.03 -12.49
C ALA A 230 -23.54 -12.51 -12.38
N GLY A 231 -23.03 -11.79 -13.37
CA GLY A 231 -23.15 -10.34 -13.44
C GLY A 231 -22.19 -9.56 -12.55
N THR A 232 -21.33 -10.22 -11.77
CA THR A 232 -20.37 -9.53 -10.89
C THR A 232 -18.95 -9.70 -11.42
N TRP A 233 -18.26 -8.58 -11.67
CA TRP A 233 -16.87 -8.57 -12.14
C TRP A 233 -15.96 -8.35 -10.93
N SER A 234 -15.52 -9.43 -10.32
CA SER A 234 -14.76 -9.39 -9.07
C SER A 234 -13.27 -9.63 -9.27
N GLU A 235 -12.85 -10.06 -10.45
CA GLU A 235 -11.47 -10.44 -10.73
C GLU A 235 -11.13 -10.09 -12.18
N GLY A 236 -10.04 -9.37 -12.37
CA GLY A 236 -9.56 -9.05 -13.72
C GLY A 236 -8.82 -10.24 -14.30
N VAL A 237 -9.40 -10.91 -15.29
CA VAL A 237 -8.81 -12.11 -15.88
C VAL A 237 -7.96 -11.74 -17.08
N ILE A 238 -6.69 -12.15 -17.06
CA ILE A 238 -5.75 -11.95 -18.15
C ILE A 238 -5.29 -13.33 -18.62
N GLN A 239 -5.44 -13.58 -19.92
CA GLN A 239 -4.98 -14.83 -20.53
C GLN A 239 -3.74 -14.55 -21.36
N LEU A 240 -2.65 -15.24 -21.07
CA LEU A 240 -1.40 -15.15 -21.79
C LEU A 240 -1.27 -16.37 -22.69
N ASP A 241 -1.07 -16.13 -23.98
CA ASP A 241 -0.94 -17.17 -24.98
C ASP A 241 0.43 -16.98 -25.65
N VAL A 242 1.41 -17.76 -25.18
CA VAL A 242 2.78 -17.65 -25.69
C VAL A 242 2.88 -18.38 -27.02
N THR A 243 3.32 -17.66 -28.06
CA THR A 243 3.50 -18.21 -29.41
C THR A 243 4.96 -18.12 -29.80
N SER A 244 5.36 -18.98 -30.76
CA SER A 244 6.75 -19.03 -31.23
C SER A 244 7.07 -17.98 -32.28
N SER A 245 6.07 -17.27 -32.79
CA SER A 245 6.24 -16.31 -33.88
C SER A 245 5.12 -15.28 -33.84
N GLY A 246 5.29 -14.21 -34.62
CA GLY A 246 4.33 -13.12 -34.68
C GLY A 246 4.78 -11.94 -33.87
N ALA A 247 3.85 -11.04 -33.57
CA ALA A 247 4.12 -9.86 -32.76
C ALA A 247 4.57 -10.26 -31.35
N ALA A 248 5.30 -9.38 -30.66
CA ALA A 248 5.69 -9.63 -29.29
C ALA A 248 4.45 -9.77 -28.40
N SER A 249 3.48 -8.86 -28.54
CA SER A 249 2.21 -8.98 -27.83
C SER A 249 1.09 -8.33 -28.65
N GLU A 250 0.01 -9.09 -28.88
CA GLU A 250 -1.24 -8.55 -29.40
C GLU A 250 -2.27 -8.61 -28.27
N MET A 251 -2.86 -7.47 -27.98
CA MET A 251 -3.80 -7.29 -26.88
C MET A 251 -5.21 -7.14 -27.42
N THR A 252 -6.11 -8.02 -27.01
CA THR A 252 -7.53 -7.93 -27.34
C THR A 252 -8.36 -8.18 -26.10
N VAL A 253 -9.58 -7.65 -26.08
CA VAL A 253 -10.52 -7.90 -24.98
C VAL A 253 -11.72 -8.64 -25.57
N ASP A 254 -12.08 -9.75 -24.94
CA ASP A 254 -13.30 -10.45 -25.32
C ASP A 254 -14.13 -10.73 -24.07
N SER A 255 -15.20 -11.50 -24.24
CA SER A 255 -16.09 -11.84 -23.14
C SER A 255 -16.09 -13.36 -22.95
N GLN A 256 -15.85 -13.80 -21.71
CA GLN A 256 -15.98 -15.19 -21.31
C GLN A 256 -16.94 -15.27 -20.14
N SER A 257 -18.00 -16.02 -20.31
CA SER A 257 -19.07 -16.17 -19.28
C SER A 257 -19.64 -14.81 -18.84
N GLY A 258 -19.72 -13.85 -19.77
CA GLY A 258 -20.25 -12.53 -19.50
C GLY A 258 -19.29 -11.55 -18.85
N MET A 259 -18.01 -11.93 -18.67
CA MET A 259 -17.01 -11.06 -18.05
C MET A 259 -15.93 -10.67 -19.06
N PRO A 260 -15.42 -9.43 -18.99
CA PRO A 260 -14.30 -9.07 -19.85
C PRO A 260 -13.04 -9.87 -19.53
N VAL A 261 -12.34 -10.29 -20.57
CA VAL A 261 -11.06 -10.99 -20.43
C VAL A 261 -10.06 -10.33 -21.38
N LEU A 262 -8.91 -9.95 -20.83
CA LEU A 262 -7.81 -9.42 -21.64
C LEU A 262 -6.98 -10.60 -22.14
N ASN A 263 -6.83 -10.70 -23.45
CA ASN A 263 -5.99 -11.71 -24.08
C ASN A 263 -4.70 -11.04 -24.56
N LEU A 264 -3.58 -11.61 -24.15
CA LEU A 264 -2.24 -11.21 -24.59
C LEU A 264 -1.63 -12.39 -25.32
N ARG A 265 -1.45 -12.24 -26.62
CA ARG A 265 -0.93 -13.32 -27.47
C ARG A 265 0.32 -12.85 -28.18
N GLY A 266 1.40 -13.61 -28.08
CA GLY A 266 2.61 -13.27 -28.79
C GLY A 266 3.84 -14.00 -28.32
N SER A 267 4.98 -13.60 -28.89
CA SER A 267 6.26 -14.21 -28.56
C SER A 267 6.86 -13.69 -27.26
N ASP A 268 6.38 -12.53 -26.77
CA ASP A 268 6.83 -11.94 -25.51
C ASP A 268 5.67 -11.16 -24.87
N PRO A 269 4.68 -11.84 -24.29
CA PRO A 269 3.47 -11.17 -23.80
C PRO A 269 3.71 -10.18 -22.64
N GLN A 270 4.88 -10.23 -21.98
CA GLN A 270 5.16 -9.28 -20.90
C GLN A 270 5.10 -7.82 -21.38
N VAL A 271 5.41 -7.55 -22.65
CA VAL A 271 5.37 -6.17 -23.15
C VAL A 271 3.94 -5.64 -23.21
N GLY A 272 2.96 -6.51 -23.44
CA GLY A 272 1.54 -6.13 -23.36
C GLY A 272 1.12 -5.81 -21.93
N LEU A 273 1.58 -6.58 -20.95
CA LEU A 273 1.33 -6.27 -19.54
C LEU A 273 1.91 -4.91 -19.18
N TRP A 274 3.13 -4.64 -19.60
CA TRP A 274 3.76 -3.33 -19.34
C TRP A 274 2.96 -2.20 -20.00
N GLN A 275 2.43 -2.42 -21.22
CA GLN A 275 1.66 -1.42 -21.93
C GLN A 275 0.42 -0.96 -21.15
N MET A 276 -0.19 -1.87 -20.38
CA MET A 276 -1.39 -1.52 -19.59
C MET A 276 -1.14 -0.39 -18.60
N VAL A 277 0.09 -0.25 -18.10
CA VAL A 277 0.44 0.73 -17.06
C VAL A 277 1.35 1.85 -17.58
N SER A 278 1.68 1.83 -18.86
CA SER A 278 2.54 2.86 -19.47
C SER A 278 1.74 4.11 -19.80
N GLU A 279 2.46 5.20 -20.04
CA GLU A 279 1.82 6.45 -20.49
C GLU A 279 1.16 6.31 -21.87
N TRP A 280 1.54 5.27 -22.63
CA TRP A 280 0.96 4.99 -23.94
C TRP A 280 -0.33 4.20 -23.87
N SER A 281 -0.76 3.77 -22.67
CA SER A 281 -1.95 2.93 -22.51
C SER A 281 -3.23 3.61 -23.03
N ALA A 282 -3.29 4.94 -22.98
CA ALA A 282 -4.44 5.68 -23.49
C ALA A 282 -4.62 5.50 -25.01
N LEU A 283 -3.57 5.12 -25.73
CA LEU A 283 -3.64 4.87 -27.16
C LEU A 283 -4.13 3.45 -27.50
N SER A 284 -4.25 2.57 -26.51
CA SER A 284 -4.70 1.19 -26.69
C SER A 284 -6.23 1.12 -26.72
N ASN A 285 -6.84 2.04 -27.45
CA ASN A 285 -8.30 2.23 -27.50
C ASN A 285 -8.87 1.77 -28.82
N SER A 286 -8.38 0.63 -29.31
CA SER A 286 -8.85 0.01 -30.55
C SER A 286 -9.14 -1.46 -30.29
N ASP A 287 -9.80 -2.12 -31.25
CA ASP A 287 -10.19 -3.53 -31.12
C ASP A 287 -8.99 -4.46 -30.83
N ALA A 288 -7.82 -4.10 -31.33
CA ALA A 288 -6.59 -4.81 -31.04
C ALA A 288 -5.43 -3.82 -30.98
N THR A 289 -4.54 -4.04 -30.01
CA THR A 289 -3.32 -3.25 -29.84
C THR A 289 -2.12 -4.16 -29.96
N VAL A 290 -1.14 -3.77 -30.78
CA VAL A 290 0.09 -4.52 -30.95
C VAL A 290 1.23 -3.76 -30.28
N VAL A 291 1.97 -4.46 -29.42
CA VAL A 291 3.12 -3.91 -28.69
C VAL A 291 4.33 -4.79 -29.00
N GLU A 292 5.43 -4.17 -29.43
CA GLU A 292 6.65 -4.90 -29.79
C GLU A 292 7.77 -4.74 -28.75
N VAL A 293 7.78 -3.61 -28.06
CA VAL A 293 8.87 -3.28 -27.11
C VAL A 293 8.29 -2.60 -25.89
N ALA A 294 8.75 -3.00 -24.71
CA ALA A 294 8.50 -2.27 -23.48
C ALA A 294 9.58 -1.20 -23.32
N GLU A 295 9.16 0.05 -23.13
CA GLU A 295 10.10 1.13 -22.88
C GLU A 295 10.49 1.12 -21.40
N GLY A 296 11.78 1.30 -21.14
CA GLY A 296 12.28 1.43 -19.78
C GLY A 296 11.89 2.76 -19.15
N PRO A 297 12.16 2.93 -17.88
CA PRO A 297 11.83 4.17 -17.19
C PRO A 297 12.65 5.34 -17.71
N VAL A 298 12.06 6.54 -17.65
CA VAL A 298 12.79 7.77 -17.96
C VAL A 298 13.77 8.03 -16.81
N LEU A 299 15.04 8.18 -17.13
CA LEU A 299 16.09 8.38 -16.14
C LEU A 299 16.37 9.88 -15.95
N PHE A 300 16.38 10.34 -14.70
CA PHE A 300 16.73 11.70 -14.30
C PHE A 300 18.03 11.65 -13.54
N ASP A 301 18.99 12.44 -14.01
CA ASP A 301 20.32 12.39 -13.42
C ASP A 301 20.50 13.30 -12.21
N UNK A 302 19.87 14.36 -12.18
CA UNK A 302 20.15 15.28 -11.17
C UNK A 302 18.98 15.67 -10.34
N ARG A 303 18.02 15.66 -11.08
CA ARG A 303 16.79 16.13 -10.43
C ARG A 303 15.61 15.28 -10.88
N LEU A 304 14.72 14.95 -9.93
CA LEU A 304 13.46 14.27 -10.23
C LEU A 304 12.32 15.29 -10.03
N PRO A 305 11.69 15.78 -11.10
CA PRO A 305 10.62 16.78 -10.95
C PRO A 305 9.43 16.23 -10.16
N LEU A 306 8.89 17.02 -9.25
CA LEU A 306 7.69 16.62 -8.50
C LEU A 306 6.49 16.44 -9.43
N ALA A 307 6.45 17.18 -10.53
CA ALA A 307 5.39 17.04 -11.53
C ALA A 307 5.42 15.68 -12.23
N GLY A 308 6.54 14.98 -12.18
CA GLY A 308 6.66 13.62 -12.73
C GLY A 308 6.20 12.54 -11.75
N LEU A 309 5.91 12.91 -10.52
CA LEU A 309 5.32 12.01 -9.52
C LEU A 309 3.80 12.25 -9.49
N ASN A 310 3.06 11.31 -8.96
CA ASN A 310 1.60 11.40 -8.90
C ASN A 310 1.17 12.36 -7.77
N ALA A 311 1.47 13.65 -7.92
CA ALA A 311 1.22 14.65 -6.89
C ALA A 311 0.29 15.74 -7.40
N ASP A 312 -0.64 16.17 -6.56
CA ASP A 312 -1.51 17.30 -6.85
C ASP A 312 -0.80 18.59 -6.43
N LEU A 313 -0.26 19.30 -7.41
CA LEU A 313 0.43 20.57 -7.20
C LEU A 313 -0.44 21.79 -7.49
N ASN A 314 -1.75 21.62 -7.67
CA ASN A 314 -2.67 22.71 -8.00
C ASN A 314 -2.76 23.75 -6.89
N PRO A 315 -3.08 25.00 -7.23
CA PRO A 315 -3.20 26.04 -6.20
C PRO A 315 -4.31 25.71 -5.19
N ARG A 316 -4.07 26.08 -3.94
CA ARG A 316 -5.05 25.93 -2.86
C ARG A 316 -5.13 27.22 -2.06
N ALA A 317 -6.33 27.50 -1.54
CA ALA A 317 -6.54 28.65 -0.66
C ALA A 317 -6.14 28.27 0.77
N VAL A 318 -5.15 28.94 1.31
CA VAL A 318 -4.64 28.68 2.65
C VAL A 318 -5.29 29.67 3.63
N VAL A 319 -6.11 29.18 4.54
CA VAL A 319 -6.65 29.98 5.64
C VAL A 319 -5.66 29.96 6.82
N SER A 320 -5.38 28.78 7.35
CA SER A 320 -4.38 28.61 8.40
C SER A 320 -3.29 27.61 8.00
N THR A 321 -3.68 26.44 7.52
CA THR A 321 -2.73 25.39 7.11
C THR A 321 -3.29 24.62 5.93
N GLU A 322 -2.43 24.35 4.94
CA GLU A 322 -2.72 23.43 3.85
C GLU A 322 -1.50 22.54 3.64
N ASP A 323 -1.75 21.24 3.52
CA ASP A 323 -0.71 20.25 3.29
C ASP A 323 -0.75 19.77 1.84
N PHE A 324 0.39 19.87 1.16
CA PHE A 324 0.61 19.26 -0.14
C PHE A 324 1.33 17.93 0.08
N LEU A 325 0.72 16.84 -0.36
CA LEU A 325 1.24 15.49 -0.14
C LEU A 325 1.79 14.94 -1.44
N ILE A 326 3.06 14.57 -1.44
CA ILE A 326 3.76 14.08 -2.62
C ILE A 326 4.31 12.69 -2.29
N PRO A 327 3.56 11.62 -2.61
CA PRO A 327 4.05 10.26 -2.40
C PRO A 327 5.01 9.85 -3.52
N PHE A 328 6.02 9.06 -3.17
CA PHE A 328 6.91 8.44 -4.15
C PHE A 328 7.50 7.16 -3.58
N GLN A 329 7.92 6.27 -4.46
CA GLN A 329 8.58 5.03 -4.07
C GLN A 329 10.09 5.13 -4.32
N SER A 330 10.85 4.33 -3.59
CA SER A 330 12.29 4.23 -3.82
C SER A 330 12.61 3.81 -5.27
N SER A 331 11.71 3.03 -5.88
CA SER A 331 11.85 2.59 -7.28
C SER A 331 11.60 3.71 -8.29
N ASP A 332 11.07 4.85 -7.88
CA ASP A 332 10.98 6.03 -8.75
C ASP A 332 12.34 6.71 -8.95
N LEU A 333 13.31 6.40 -8.09
CA LEU A 333 14.65 6.96 -8.19
C LEU A 333 15.49 6.16 -9.18
N PRO A 334 16.34 6.83 -10.00
CA PRO A 334 17.26 6.09 -10.85
C PRO A 334 18.20 5.20 -10.03
N VAL A 335 18.65 4.12 -10.65
CA VAL A 335 19.58 3.19 -10.00
C VAL A 335 20.88 3.93 -9.65
N GLY A 336 21.37 3.71 -8.43
CA GLY A 336 22.59 4.35 -7.94
C GLY A 336 22.40 5.79 -7.48
N LYS A 337 21.16 6.28 -7.40
CA LYS A 337 20.89 7.64 -6.93
C LYS A 337 20.14 7.62 -5.61
N ALA A 338 20.38 8.64 -4.80
CA ALA A 338 19.68 8.87 -3.54
C ALA A 338 19.16 10.31 -3.52
N VAL A 339 18.15 10.57 -2.69
CA VAL A 339 17.65 11.93 -2.49
C VAL A 339 18.56 12.64 -1.49
N SER A 340 19.24 13.67 -1.95
CA SER A 340 20.12 14.49 -1.10
C SER A 340 19.45 15.80 -0.69
N GLY A 341 18.39 16.21 -1.37
CA GLY A 341 17.72 17.45 -1.06
C GLY A 341 16.35 17.55 -1.71
N VAL A 342 15.64 18.61 -1.32
CA VAL A 342 14.37 19.00 -1.92
C VAL A 342 14.49 20.45 -2.36
N SER A 343 14.18 20.71 -3.62
CA SER A 343 14.17 22.05 -4.19
C SER A 343 12.74 22.40 -4.53
N LEU A 344 12.19 23.41 -3.85
CA LEU A 344 10.79 23.82 -4.03
C LEU A 344 10.73 25.23 -4.59
N GLN A 345 9.87 25.41 -5.56
CA GLN A 345 9.46 26.71 -6.03
C GLN A 345 8.01 26.91 -5.59
N ILE A 346 7.77 27.84 -4.69
CA ILE A 346 6.46 28.04 -4.09
C ILE A 346 6.02 29.49 -4.31
N ALA A 347 4.79 29.65 -4.79
CA ALA A 347 4.11 30.94 -4.86
C ALA A 347 3.07 30.99 -3.76
N ALA A 348 3.12 32.01 -2.90
CA ALA A 348 2.13 32.22 -1.85
C ALA A 348 1.73 33.69 -1.83
N ALA A 349 0.45 33.95 -2.02
CA ALA A 349 -0.07 35.32 -2.03
C ALA A 349 0.02 35.94 -0.65
N LEU A 350 0.27 37.24 -0.60
CA LEU A 350 0.20 38.00 0.65
C LEU A 350 -1.25 38.31 0.98
N ASP A 351 -1.55 38.48 2.27
CA ASP A 351 -2.84 38.99 2.70
C ASP A 351 -2.89 40.53 2.53
N PRO A 352 -4.06 41.17 2.77
CA PRO A 352 -4.15 42.63 2.61
C PRO A 352 -3.26 43.44 3.56
N GLU A 353 -2.79 42.81 4.64
CA GLU A 353 -1.85 43.46 5.57
C GLU A 353 -0.39 43.23 5.18
N GLY A 354 -0.15 42.55 4.04
CA GLY A 354 1.17 42.28 3.54
C GLY A 354 1.86 41.09 4.16
N ARG A 355 1.13 40.26 4.94
CA ARG A 355 1.70 39.09 5.59
C ARG A 355 1.70 37.91 4.62
N GLY A 356 2.77 37.13 4.68
CA GLY A 356 2.91 35.93 3.88
C GLY A 356 2.58 34.65 4.67
N ALA A 357 3.28 33.59 4.29
CA ALA A 357 3.09 32.26 4.86
C ALA A 357 4.43 31.69 5.30
N THR A 358 4.41 30.50 5.89
CA THR A 358 5.60 29.71 6.21
C THR A 358 5.44 28.35 5.59
N ALA A 359 6.50 27.88 4.92
CA ALA A 359 6.55 26.51 4.40
C ALA A 359 7.35 25.63 5.36
N SER A 360 6.73 24.55 5.82
CA SER A 360 7.40 23.51 6.61
C SER A 360 7.43 22.25 5.75
N VAL A 361 8.62 21.65 5.64
CA VAL A 361 8.82 20.50 4.75
C VAL A 361 9.22 19.29 5.57
N PHE A 362 8.49 18.22 5.38
CA PHE A 362 8.68 16.94 6.08
C PHE A 362 8.91 15.82 5.09
N LEU A 363 9.84 14.93 5.39
CA LEU A 363 10.00 13.68 4.65
C LEU A 363 9.81 12.53 5.63
N ASN A 364 8.80 11.70 5.39
CA ASN A 364 8.44 10.57 6.27
C ASN A 364 8.35 11.01 7.74
N ASP A 365 7.64 12.11 7.97
CA ASP A 365 7.40 12.74 9.29
C ASP A 365 8.64 13.38 9.94
N SER A 366 9.79 13.36 9.29
CA SER A 366 10.98 14.09 9.78
C SER A 366 10.99 15.49 9.18
N LEU A 367 11.08 16.49 10.02
CA LEU A 367 11.11 17.90 9.57
C LEU A 367 12.46 18.20 8.92
N LEU A 368 12.41 18.60 7.66
CA LEU A 368 13.61 19.02 6.93
C LEU A 368 13.93 20.49 7.19
N GLY A 369 12.92 21.31 7.39
CA GLY A 369 13.11 22.71 7.70
C GLY A 369 11.87 23.56 7.51
N ASN A 370 11.99 24.81 7.93
CA ASN A 370 10.98 25.86 7.79
C ASN A 370 11.55 27.02 7.02
N ARG A 371 10.77 27.65 6.16
CA ARG A 371 11.17 28.86 5.45
C ARG A 371 9.99 29.82 5.34
N PRO A 372 10.23 31.12 5.54
CA PRO A 372 9.15 32.08 5.31
C PRO A 372 8.89 32.29 3.83
N LEU A 373 7.65 32.60 3.50
CA LEU A 373 7.17 32.94 2.17
C LEU A 373 6.55 34.34 2.26
N GLY A 374 7.39 35.36 2.19
CA GLY A 374 6.97 36.74 2.47
C GLY A 374 6.98 37.69 1.29
N SER A 375 7.39 37.26 0.11
CA SER A 375 7.55 38.16 -1.02
C SER A 375 6.28 38.37 -1.84
N GLY A 376 5.35 37.44 -1.77
CA GLY A 376 4.18 37.43 -2.66
C GLY A 376 4.50 36.99 -4.08
N GLN A 377 5.75 36.62 -4.35
CA GLN A 377 6.23 36.18 -5.66
C GLN A 377 6.73 34.72 -5.50
N PRO A 378 6.95 34.01 -6.61
CA PRO A 378 7.55 32.69 -6.52
C PRO A 378 8.91 32.73 -5.83
N GLU A 379 9.09 31.89 -4.82
CA GLU A 379 10.32 31.81 -4.05
C GLU A 379 10.95 30.43 -4.19
N GLN A 380 12.27 30.40 -4.34
CA GLN A 380 13.03 29.17 -4.47
C GLN A 380 13.55 28.77 -3.09
N LEU A 381 13.20 27.57 -2.63
CA LEU A 381 13.60 27.06 -1.32
C LEU A 381 14.38 25.76 -1.50
N SER A 382 15.41 25.58 -0.69
CA SER A 382 16.22 24.36 -0.72
C SER A 382 16.32 23.76 0.68
N PHE A 383 16.21 22.44 0.74
CA PHE A 383 16.27 21.67 1.98
C PHE A 383 17.21 20.49 1.78
N SER A 384 18.04 20.21 2.78
CA SER A 384 18.88 19.02 2.78
C SER A 384 18.11 17.83 3.33
N VAL A 385 18.33 16.65 2.75
CA VAL A 385 17.73 15.42 3.23
C VAL A 385 18.80 14.60 3.93
N PRO A 386 18.64 14.33 5.24
CA PRO A 386 19.57 13.46 5.96
C PRO A 386 19.50 12.03 5.45
N LYS A 387 20.61 11.32 5.58
CA LYS A 387 20.69 9.91 5.19
C LYS A 387 19.80 9.06 6.08
N GLY A 388 19.26 8.00 5.52
CA GLY A 388 18.49 7.01 6.26
C GLY A 388 17.02 7.32 6.45
N LEU A 389 16.49 8.39 5.84
CA LEU A 389 15.07 8.73 5.96
C LEU A 389 14.18 7.96 4.98
N LEU A 390 14.74 7.47 3.88
CA LEU A 390 13.93 6.84 2.83
C LEU A 390 13.58 5.40 3.17
N GLY A 391 12.33 5.03 2.89
CA GLY A 391 11.87 3.67 2.88
C GLY A 391 11.43 3.24 1.50
N ARG A 392 10.73 2.13 1.41
CA ARG A 392 10.15 1.68 0.13
C ARG A 392 9.11 2.69 -0.37
N ASP A 393 8.21 3.09 0.50
CA ASP A 393 7.18 4.08 0.23
C ASP A 393 7.48 5.33 1.04
N ASN A 394 7.46 6.48 0.39
CA ASN A 394 7.87 7.73 0.99
C ASN A 394 6.81 8.80 0.79
N LEU A 395 6.74 9.74 1.72
CA LEU A 395 5.81 10.87 1.64
C LEU A 395 6.56 12.15 1.92
N LEU A 396 6.65 13.01 0.91
CA LEU A 396 7.10 14.38 1.08
C LEU A 396 5.86 15.24 1.37
N ARG A 397 5.85 15.90 2.51
CA ARG A 397 4.73 16.76 2.91
C ARG A 397 5.21 18.20 3.01
N VAL A 398 4.60 19.08 2.23
CA VAL A 398 4.87 20.51 2.27
C VAL A 398 3.66 21.18 2.93
N SER A 399 3.85 21.67 4.14
CA SER A 399 2.79 22.29 4.93
C SER A 399 2.94 23.80 4.83
N ILE A 400 1.97 24.47 4.22
CA ILE A 400 1.94 25.92 4.09
C ILE A 400 1.05 26.46 5.20
N GLN A 401 1.61 27.26 6.08
CA GLN A 401 0.93 27.81 7.23
C GLN A 401 0.91 29.33 7.16
N ARG A 402 -0.21 29.93 7.55
CA ARG A 402 -0.28 31.39 7.67
C ARG A 402 -1.12 31.76 8.89
N GLN A 403 -0.84 32.93 9.43
CA GLN A 403 -1.68 33.51 10.46
C GLN A 403 -2.97 33.99 9.81
N PRO A 404 -4.15 33.49 10.22
CA PRO A 404 -5.38 33.99 9.67
C PRO A 404 -5.51 35.50 9.89
N THR A 405 -6.17 36.17 8.94
CA THR A 405 -6.40 37.62 9.06
C THR A 405 -7.26 37.90 10.28
N GLY A 406 -6.96 38.99 10.95
CA GLY A 406 -7.74 39.43 12.11
C GLY A 406 -9.14 39.85 11.70
N GLY A 407 -10.00 40.05 12.67
CA GLY A 407 -11.38 40.45 12.40
C GLY A 407 -12.31 39.93 13.47
N GLU A 408 -13.59 40.14 13.26
CA GLU A 408 -14.60 39.63 14.17
C GLU A 408 -14.69 38.12 14.12
N CYS A 409 -14.77 37.49 15.25
CA CYS A 409 -14.83 36.06 15.42
C CYS A 409 -16.06 35.42 14.77
N ARG A 410 -16.98 36.21 14.28
CA ARG A 410 -18.22 35.76 13.64
C ARG A 410 -18.03 35.38 12.17
N PHE A 411 -16.96 35.84 11.56
CA PHE A 411 -16.75 35.64 10.13
C PHE A 411 -15.62 34.65 9.87
N LYS A 412 -15.84 33.78 8.89
CA LYS A 412 -14.83 32.82 8.46
C LYS A 412 -13.66 33.58 7.82
N PRO A 413 -12.41 33.32 8.26
CA PRO A 413 -11.28 34.01 7.64
C PRO A 413 -11.12 33.64 6.17
N GLN A 414 -10.68 34.60 5.41
CA GLN A 414 -10.41 34.37 3.99
C GLN A 414 -9.11 33.62 3.78
N GLY A 415 -9.11 32.65 2.86
CA GLY A 415 -7.91 31.96 2.44
C GLY A 415 -7.23 32.72 1.28
N TYR A 416 -5.91 32.58 1.21
CA TYR A 416 -5.09 33.19 0.16
C TYR A 416 -4.33 32.10 -0.59
N PRO A 417 -4.24 32.18 -1.92
CA PRO A 417 -3.71 31.08 -2.69
C PRO A 417 -2.24 30.82 -2.46
N ALA A 418 -1.89 29.54 -2.46
CA ALA A 418 -0.50 29.07 -2.48
C ALA A 418 -0.42 27.87 -3.43
N GLN A 419 0.73 27.70 -4.06
CA GLN A 419 0.96 26.66 -5.03
C GLN A 419 2.41 26.22 -5.04
N ILE A 420 2.63 24.91 -5.18
CA ILE A 420 3.93 24.36 -5.50
C ILE A 420 4.05 24.36 -7.04
N LEU A 421 5.06 25.06 -7.54
CA LEU A 421 5.20 25.24 -8.98
C LEU A 421 5.97 24.07 -9.63
N PRO A 422 5.77 23.84 -10.93
CA PRO A 422 6.38 22.70 -11.62
C PRO A 422 7.91 22.66 -11.62
N GLY A 423 8.59 23.76 -11.30
CA GLY A 423 10.05 23.77 -11.17
C GLY A 423 10.56 23.06 -9.91
N SER A 424 9.68 22.57 -9.06
CA SER A 424 10.05 21.85 -7.83
C SER A 424 10.50 20.43 -8.14
N ALA A 425 11.51 19.94 -7.38
CA ALA A 425 12.09 18.63 -7.65
C ALA A 425 12.76 18.04 -6.41
N LEU A 426 12.87 16.72 -6.39
CA LEU A 426 13.82 16.04 -5.52
C LEU A 426 15.23 16.20 -6.13
N VAL A 427 16.20 16.56 -5.30
CA VAL A 427 17.59 16.70 -5.73
C VAL A 427 18.28 15.37 -5.50
N LEU A 428 18.90 14.83 -6.54
CA LEU A 428 19.52 13.52 -6.52
C LEU A 428 21.05 13.64 -6.45
N SER A 429 21.66 12.71 -5.76
CA SER A 429 23.11 12.55 -5.72
C SER A 429 23.44 11.08 -5.86
N ASP A 430 24.70 10.79 -6.12
CA ASP A 430 25.13 9.39 -6.14
C ASP A 430 24.90 8.77 -4.76
N ALA A 431 24.31 7.58 -4.76
CA ALA A 431 24.10 6.83 -3.54
C ALA A 431 25.43 6.29 -3.02
N GLU A 432 25.63 6.37 -1.71
CA GLU A 432 26.77 5.69 -1.10
C GLU A 432 26.55 4.18 -1.17
N PRO A 433 27.62 3.38 -1.12
CA PRO A 433 27.45 1.93 -1.09
C PRO A 433 26.46 1.55 0.02
N GLN A 434 25.39 0.90 -0.40
CA GLN A 434 24.30 0.56 0.51
C GLN A 434 24.66 -0.69 1.30
N ASP A 435 24.08 -0.80 2.48
CA ASP A 435 24.10 -2.06 3.18
C ASP A 435 23.45 -3.14 2.31
N ARG A 436 23.88 -4.36 2.52
CA ARG A 436 23.39 -5.51 1.77
C ARG A 436 21.99 -5.89 2.29
N ASP A 437 20.96 -5.35 1.68
CA ASP A 437 19.59 -5.63 2.11
C ASP A 437 18.62 -5.64 0.92
N PHE A 438 17.40 -6.14 1.19
CA PHE A 438 16.37 -6.25 0.15
C PHE A 438 15.95 -4.87 -0.37
N PHE A 439 15.97 -3.86 0.48
CA PHE A 439 15.61 -2.51 0.07
C PHE A 439 16.58 -1.98 -1.01
N SER A 440 17.88 -2.12 -0.78
CA SER A 440 18.86 -1.66 -1.75
C SER A 440 18.87 -2.51 -3.01
N LEU A 441 18.57 -3.81 -2.88
CA LEU A 441 18.48 -4.70 -4.04
C LEU A 441 17.31 -4.31 -4.95
N ARG A 442 16.17 -3.91 -4.37
CA ARG A 442 15.04 -3.42 -5.15
C ARG A 442 15.44 -2.22 -6.00
N GLN A 443 16.22 -1.29 -5.44
CA GLN A 443 16.75 -0.17 -6.22
C GLN A 443 17.65 -0.64 -7.36
N GLU A 444 18.53 -1.61 -7.08
CA GLU A 444 19.45 -2.14 -8.08
C GLU A 444 18.70 -2.85 -9.23
N PHE A 445 17.57 -3.45 -8.94
CA PHE A 445 16.74 -4.10 -9.95
C PHE A 445 15.98 -3.09 -10.83
N GLY A 446 16.03 -1.81 -10.52
CA GLY A 446 15.23 -0.79 -11.19
C GLY A 446 15.46 -0.67 -12.69
N ASP A 447 16.70 -0.87 -13.16
CA ASP A 447 17.00 -0.85 -14.60
C ASP A 447 16.67 -2.17 -15.26
N GLY A 448 16.86 -3.26 -14.55
CA GLY A 448 16.60 -4.58 -15.12
C GLY A 448 17.07 -5.69 -14.21
N VAL A 449 16.52 -6.85 -14.43
CA VAL A 449 16.83 -8.04 -13.65
C VAL A 449 16.79 -9.27 -14.56
N GLN A 450 17.80 -10.13 -14.47
CA GLN A 450 17.79 -11.43 -15.10
C GLN A 450 17.00 -12.39 -14.23
N VAL A 451 16.10 -13.17 -14.80
CA VAL A 451 15.27 -14.11 -14.06
C VAL A 451 15.52 -15.52 -14.55
N VAL A 452 15.82 -16.43 -13.64
CA VAL A 452 16.05 -17.84 -13.96
C VAL A 452 15.13 -18.70 -13.10
N LEU A 453 14.40 -19.58 -13.78
CA LEU A 453 13.79 -20.73 -13.11
C LEU A 453 14.65 -21.95 -13.47
N ASP A 454 15.31 -22.52 -12.47
CA ASP A 454 16.23 -23.62 -12.66
C ASP A 454 15.47 -24.82 -13.27
N PRO A 455 15.87 -25.30 -14.45
CA PRO A 455 15.18 -26.47 -15.06
C PRO A 455 15.35 -27.75 -14.27
N GLU A 456 16.32 -27.82 -13.36
CA GLU A 456 16.53 -28.99 -12.51
C GLU A 456 15.70 -28.97 -11.22
N LEU A 457 14.97 -27.89 -10.98
CA LEU A 457 14.11 -27.78 -9.81
C LEU A 457 12.99 -28.84 -9.89
N SER A 458 12.72 -29.50 -8.75
CA SER A 458 11.75 -30.60 -8.71
C SER A 458 10.29 -30.15 -8.80
N LEU A 459 10.02 -28.86 -8.53
CA LEU A 459 8.68 -28.30 -8.63
C LEU A 459 8.36 -27.95 -10.08
N ASP A 460 7.14 -28.19 -10.51
CA ASP A 460 6.71 -27.75 -11.83
C ASP A 460 6.38 -26.26 -11.82
N PHE A 461 6.18 -25.70 -13.03
CA PHE A 461 5.98 -24.26 -13.22
C PHE A 461 4.80 -23.74 -12.39
N GLU A 462 3.69 -24.47 -12.39
CA GLU A 462 2.49 -24.04 -11.67
C GLU A 462 2.72 -23.99 -10.14
N GLN A 463 3.52 -24.93 -9.62
CA GLN A 463 3.86 -24.94 -8.19
C GLN A 463 4.80 -23.81 -7.81
N VAL A 464 5.68 -23.40 -8.74
CA VAL A 464 6.65 -22.33 -8.51
C VAL A 464 5.98 -20.95 -8.55
N LEU A 465 4.93 -20.75 -9.36
CA LEU A 465 4.35 -19.43 -9.62
C LEU A 465 3.99 -18.65 -8.35
N PRO A 466 3.32 -19.22 -7.34
CA PRO A 466 3.04 -18.42 -6.15
C PRO A 466 4.29 -18.02 -5.37
N TRP A 467 5.31 -18.90 -5.31
CA TRP A 467 6.58 -18.54 -4.69
C TRP A 467 7.26 -17.39 -5.43
N LEU A 468 7.35 -17.52 -6.74
CA LEU A 468 7.95 -16.50 -7.61
C LEU A 468 7.20 -15.17 -7.46
N ALA A 469 5.86 -15.21 -7.49
CA ALA A 469 5.05 -14.00 -7.52
C ALA A 469 5.19 -13.18 -6.24
N GLY A 470 5.13 -13.85 -5.08
CA GLY A 470 5.26 -13.14 -3.82
C GLY A 470 6.61 -12.45 -3.66
N VAL A 471 7.69 -13.15 -4.02
CA VAL A 471 9.04 -12.59 -3.92
C VAL A 471 9.25 -11.51 -4.99
N ALA A 472 8.90 -11.79 -6.23
CA ALA A 472 9.10 -10.84 -7.33
C ALA A 472 8.31 -9.54 -7.11
N GLY A 473 7.06 -9.65 -6.65
CA GLY A 473 6.24 -8.47 -6.37
C GLY A 473 6.84 -7.59 -5.29
N SER A 474 7.58 -8.20 -4.37
CA SER A 474 8.21 -7.47 -3.28
C SER A 474 9.51 -6.76 -3.68
N VAL A 475 10.30 -7.36 -4.58
CA VAL A 475 11.66 -6.86 -4.85
C VAL A 475 11.88 -6.34 -6.26
N ILE A 476 10.98 -6.60 -7.22
CA ILE A 476 11.17 -6.15 -8.59
C ILE A 476 10.28 -4.94 -8.85
N PRO A 477 10.85 -3.77 -9.19
CA PRO A 477 10.03 -2.60 -9.54
C PRO A 477 9.18 -2.87 -10.78
N ASP A 478 8.03 -2.22 -10.83
CA ASP A 478 7.03 -2.46 -11.88
C ASP A 478 7.52 -2.12 -13.29
N ARG A 479 8.49 -1.21 -13.41
CA ARG A 479 9.02 -0.77 -14.71
C ARG A 479 10.38 -1.38 -15.05
N ALA A 480 10.92 -2.27 -14.21
CA ALA A 480 12.21 -2.89 -14.47
C ALA A 480 12.15 -3.78 -15.73
N SER A 481 13.20 -3.76 -16.51
CA SER A 481 13.34 -4.71 -17.61
C SER A 481 13.48 -6.12 -17.06
N ILE A 482 12.73 -7.08 -17.61
CA ILE A 482 12.79 -8.48 -17.18
C ILE A 482 13.42 -9.31 -18.30
N LEU A 483 14.56 -9.91 -17.98
CA LEU A 483 15.39 -10.64 -18.94
C LEU A 483 15.41 -12.12 -18.52
N PRO A 484 14.54 -12.96 -19.10
CA PRO A 484 14.54 -14.37 -18.71
C PRO A 484 15.77 -15.09 -19.27
N ARG A 485 16.36 -15.98 -18.45
CA ARG A 485 17.51 -16.79 -18.84
C ARG A 485 17.17 -18.26 -18.61
N PRO A 486 17.70 -19.17 -19.45
CA PRO A 486 17.35 -20.60 -19.32
C PRO A 486 18.00 -21.32 -18.14
N SER A 487 19.09 -20.83 -17.67
CA SER A 487 19.83 -21.49 -16.59
C SER A 487 20.78 -20.53 -15.87
N UNK A 488 21.20 -20.88 -14.86
CA UNK A 488 22.13 -20.22 -14.12
C UNK A 488 23.32 -19.90 -14.90
N ASP A 489 23.79 -20.90 -15.79
CA ASP A 489 24.99 -20.70 -16.60
C ASP A 489 24.81 -19.59 -17.65
N ALA A 490 23.62 -19.26 -18.01
CA ALA A 490 23.31 -18.21 -18.97
C ALA A 490 23.27 -16.81 -18.38
N LEU A 491 23.48 -16.66 -17.08
CA LEU A 491 23.50 -15.35 -16.42
C LEU A 491 24.69 -14.52 -16.90
N GLU A 492 24.43 -13.26 -17.24
CA GLU A 492 25.48 -12.31 -17.58
C GLU A 492 26.08 -11.73 -16.31
N THR A 493 27.41 -11.49 -16.34
CA THR A 493 28.19 -11.27 -15.11
C THR A 493 27.94 -9.93 -14.43
N ASN A 494 27.45 -8.93 -15.17
CA ASN A 494 27.35 -7.58 -14.62
C ASN A 494 25.92 -7.12 -14.36
N ASP A 495 24.95 -7.99 -14.57
CA ASP A 495 23.54 -7.62 -14.43
C ASP A 495 22.93 -8.30 -13.19
N PRO A 496 22.10 -7.58 -12.42
CA PRO A 496 21.43 -8.19 -11.27
C PRO A 496 20.55 -9.37 -11.69
N PHE A 497 20.36 -10.30 -10.78
CA PHE A 497 19.64 -11.52 -11.08
C PHE A 497 18.69 -11.94 -9.96
N PHE A 498 17.65 -12.65 -10.35
CA PHE A 498 16.72 -13.34 -9.45
C PHE A 498 16.63 -14.79 -9.92
N VAL A 499 17.12 -15.71 -9.12
CA VAL A 499 17.19 -17.13 -9.48
C VAL A 499 16.33 -17.94 -8.50
N ILE A 500 15.50 -18.80 -9.08
CA ILE A 500 14.69 -19.77 -8.33
C ILE A 500 15.31 -21.14 -8.55
N SER A 501 15.90 -21.72 -7.51
CA SER A 501 16.71 -22.94 -7.66
C SER A 501 16.95 -23.56 -6.29
N ASP A 502 17.23 -24.87 -6.27
CA ASP A 502 17.78 -25.54 -5.10
C ASP A 502 19.29 -25.34 -4.98
N GLN A 503 19.94 -24.79 -6.00
CA GLN A 503 21.38 -24.61 -6.06
C GLN A 503 21.73 -23.14 -5.89
N ASN A 504 22.79 -22.86 -5.15
CA ASN A 504 23.27 -21.50 -4.95
C ASN A 504 23.80 -20.93 -6.27
N PRO A 505 23.20 -19.83 -6.78
CA PRO A 505 23.71 -19.21 -8.00
C PRO A 505 24.91 -18.29 -7.77
N GLY A 506 25.27 -18.01 -6.53
CA GLY A 506 26.37 -17.13 -6.16
C GLY A 506 27.71 -17.86 -6.06
N ASP A 507 28.77 -17.07 -5.89
CA ASP A 507 30.14 -17.59 -5.84
C ASP A 507 30.58 -18.06 -4.46
N GLY A 508 29.94 -17.57 -3.41
CA GLY A 508 30.36 -17.86 -2.03
C GLY A 508 29.54 -18.95 -1.37
N GLU A 509 29.92 -19.26 -0.14
CA GLU A 509 29.11 -20.17 0.68
C GLU A 509 27.78 -19.49 0.99
N PRO A 510 26.67 -20.21 0.87
CA PRO A 510 25.37 -19.60 1.20
C PRO A 510 25.24 -19.41 2.72
N LEU A 511 24.50 -18.37 3.10
CA LEU A 511 24.23 -18.09 4.52
C LEU A 511 23.37 -19.18 5.16
N ILE A 512 22.50 -19.79 4.36
CA ILE A 512 21.73 -20.97 4.76
C ILE A 512 22.21 -22.15 3.93
N THR A 513 22.54 -23.24 4.62
CA THR A 513 22.83 -24.52 3.97
C THR A 513 21.71 -25.51 4.28
N PHE A 514 21.39 -26.33 3.30
CA PHE A 514 20.41 -27.39 3.43
C PHE A 514 21.12 -28.75 3.40
N ASP A 515 20.94 -29.49 4.45
CA ASP A 515 21.51 -30.84 4.54
C ASP A 515 20.39 -31.77 5.05
N GLN A 516 19.87 -32.60 4.17
CA GLN A 516 18.86 -33.62 4.51
C GLN A 516 17.66 -33.07 5.28
N GLY A 517 17.15 -31.89 4.84
CA GLY A 517 16.00 -31.25 5.48
C GLY A 517 16.35 -30.42 6.70
N ARG A 518 17.64 -30.36 7.06
CA ARG A 518 18.11 -29.50 8.13
C ARG A 518 18.60 -28.18 7.57
N ILE A 519 18.23 -27.09 8.24
CA ILE A 519 18.67 -25.74 7.88
C ILE A 519 19.68 -25.26 8.92
N GLU A 520 20.83 -24.83 8.46
CA GLU A 520 21.82 -24.13 9.30
C GLU A 520 21.96 -22.70 8.79
N VAL A 521 21.86 -21.76 9.71
CA VAL A 521 22.07 -20.34 9.45
C VAL A 521 23.36 -19.91 10.11
N ARG A 522 24.25 -19.33 9.32
CA ARG A 522 25.55 -18.86 9.83
C ARG A 522 25.71 -17.38 9.49
N ASP A 523 26.45 -16.67 10.35
CA ASP A 523 26.79 -15.28 10.09
C ASP A 523 27.97 -15.17 9.10
N THR A 524 28.34 -13.94 8.74
CA THR A 524 29.43 -13.71 7.80
C THR A 524 30.82 -14.09 8.37
N GLN A 525 30.89 -14.41 9.66
CA GLN A 525 32.11 -14.87 10.31
C GLN A 525 32.08 -16.39 10.54
N ASP A 526 31.13 -17.09 9.91
CA ASP A 526 30.94 -18.55 9.98
C ASP A 526 30.51 -19.05 11.36
N ASN A 527 30.01 -18.16 12.24
CA ASN A 527 29.43 -18.60 13.50
C ASN A 527 28.03 -19.16 13.26
N LEU A 528 27.73 -20.31 13.87
CA LEU A 528 26.40 -20.90 13.75
C LEU A 528 25.39 -20.07 14.55
N ILE A 529 24.43 -19.45 13.84
CA ILE A 529 23.35 -18.69 14.47
C ILE A 529 22.21 -19.62 14.87
N TYR A 530 21.86 -20.56 13.97
CA TYR A 530 20.69 -21.41 14.17
C TYR A 530 20.84 -22.71 13.39
N SER A 531 20.43 -23.81 14.00
CA SER A 531 20.31 -25.10 13.32
C SER A 531 18.96 -25.72 13.67
N GLY A 532 18.18 -26.07 12.66
CA GLY A 532 16.87 -26.69 12.83
C GLY A 532 16.66 -27.83 11.88
N GLU A 533 15.94 -28.85 12.32
CA GLU A 533 15.62 -30.03 11.52
C GLU A 533 14.20 -29.94 10.99
N ASP A 534 13.96 -30.57 9.84
CA ASP A 534 12.65 -30.71 9.20
C ASP A 534 12.01 -29.36 8.82
N LEU A 535 12.85 -28.43 8.33
CA LEU A 535 12.39 -27.14 7.87
C LEU A 535 12.32 -27.06 6.34
N SER A 536 12.24 -28.20 5.68
CA SER A 536 12.23 -28.29 4.20
C SER A 536 10.98 -27.66 3.57
N ARG A 537 9.93 -27.42 4.36
CA ARG A 537 8.72 -26.75 3.85
C ARG A 537 8.87 -25.24 3.68
N LEU A 538 9.87 -24.67 4.33
CA LEU A 538 10.09 -23.23 4.28
C LEU A 538 10.79 -22.85 2.99
N GLY A 539 10.33 -21.76 2.37
CA GLY A 539 11.08 -21.09 1.32
C GLY A 539 12.17 -20.24 1.95
N VAL A 540 13.28 -20.10 1.26
CA VAL A 540 14.41 -19.30 1.73
C VAL A 540 14.77 -18.30 0.64
N VAL A 541 14.83 -17.04 1.02
CA VAL A 541 15.23 -15.94 0.14
C VAL A 541 16.49 -15.32 0.71
N GLN A 542 17.54 -15.24 -0.09
CA GLN A 542 18.79 -14.64 0.38
C GLN A 542 19.47 -13.87 -0.73
N ILE A 543 20.16 -12.82 -0.34
CA ILE A 543 20.97 -12.03 -1.27
C ILE A 543 22.29 -12.76 -1.42
N VAL A 544 22.67 -13.04 -2.66
CA VAL A 544 23.93 -13.70 -2.99
C VAL A 544 24.71 -12.81 -3.96
N THR A 545 26.00 -13.05 -4.05
CA THR A 545 26.90 -12.28 -4.90
C THR A 545 27.50 -13.21 -5.97
N ARG A 546 27.57 -12.73 -7.21
CA ARG A 546 28.22 -13.41 -8.32
C ARG A 546 29.17 -12.39 -8.96
N GLY A 547 30.47 -12.59 -8.74
CA GLY A 547 31.43 -11.54 -9.06
C GLY A 547 31.21 -10.33 -8.16
N GLU A 548 31.00 -9.18 -8.78
CA GLU A 548 30.67 -7.94 -8.04
C GLU A 548 29.17 -7.64 -8.03
N THR A 549 28.36 -8.48 -8.68
CA THR A 549 26.95 -8.24 -8.86
C THR A 549 26.15 -8.97 -7.78
N ARG A 550 25.17 -8.27 -7.22
CA ARG A 550 24.24 -8.86 -6.25
C ARG A 550 23.01 -9.39 -6.95
N GLY A 551 22.46 -10.43 -6.38
CA GLY A 551 21.23 -11.02 -6.85
C GLY A 551 20.44 -11.64 -5.73
N LEU A 552 19.27 -12.12 -6.09
CA LEU A 552 18.37 -12.75 -5.16
C LEU A 552 18.26 -14.23 -5.49
N TRP A 553 18.38 -15.07 -4.48
CA TRP A 553 18.19 -16.50 -4.60
C TRP A 553 16.97 -16.91 -3.79
N LEU A 554 15.95 -17.46 -4.47
CA LEU A 554 14.79 -18.08 -3.84
C LEU A 554 14.92 -19.60 -3.96
N ARG A 555 14.97 -20.25 -2.81
CA ARG A 555 14.83 -21.69 -2.74
C ARG A 555 13.41 -21.99 -2.25
N PRO A 556 12.51 -22.50 -3.11
CA PRO A 556 11.14 -22.78 -2.67
C PRO A 556 11.11 -23.92 -1.64
N GLY A 557 10.14 -23.88 -0.75
CA GLY A 557 9.92 -24.99 0.17
C GLY A 557 9.21 -26.17 -0.51
N ASN A 558 9.29 -27.33 0.12
CA ASN A 558 8.64 -28.54 -0.37
C ASN A 558 7.15 -28.59 -0.06
N GLY A 559 6.64 -27.68 0.74
CA GLY A 559 5.24 -27.61 1.09
C GLY A 559 4.45 -26.69 0.18
N PRO A 560 3.18 -26.46 0.51
CA PRO A 560 2.37 -25.51 -0.26
C PRO A 560 2.98 -24.11 -0.27
N ALA A 561 2.82 -23.40 -1.36
CA ALA A 561 3.28 -22.04 -1.45
C ALA A 561 2.48 -21.13 -0.49
N PRO A 562 3.06 -20.00 -0.11
CA PRO A 562 2.36 -19.10 0.83
C PRO A 562 1.02 -18.62 0.29
N GLU A 563 0.02 -18.60 1.15
CA GLU A 563 -1.28 -17.99 0.84
C GLU A 563 -1.21 -16.53 1.26
N LEU A 564 -0.94 -15.67 0.28
CA LEU A 564 -0.86 -14.24 0.53
C LEU A 564 -2.25 -13.62 0.45
N THR A 565 -2.54 -12.72 1.38
CA THR A 565 -3.77 -11.94 1.38
C THR A 565 -3.42 -10.47 1.57
N PRO A 566 -4.33 -9.55 1.25
CA PRO A 566 -4.04 -8.15 1.50
C PRO A 566 -3.79 -7.79 2.97
N GLN A 567 -4.31 -8.59 3.90
CA GLN A 567 -4.08 -8.39 5.33
C GLN A 567 -2.72 -8.90 5.78
N MET A 568 -2.12 -9.79 5.02
CA MET A 568 -0.84 -10.41 5.36
C MET A 568 0.11 -10.34 4.16
N PRO A 569 0.53 -9.12 3.79
CA PRO A 569 1.39 -8.99 2.62
C PRO A 569 2.79 -9.53 2.87
N MET A 570 3.40 -10.09 1.83
CA MET A 570 4.79 -10.52 1.88
C MET A 570 5.68 -9.37 1.41
N VAL A 571 6.22 -8.60 2.36
CA VAL A 571 7.07 -7.46 2.04
C VAL A 571 8.51 -7.79 2.46
N LEU A 572 9.43 -7.77 1.48
CA LEU A 572 10.86 -7.94 1.70
C LEU A 572 11.53 -6.57 1.56
N ASP A 573 11.69 -5.87 2.66
CA ASP A 573 12.27 -4.53 2.66
C ASP A 573 13.44 -4.39 3.62
N ARG A 574 13.75 -5.42 4.40
CA ARG A 574 14.83 -5.39 5.39
C ARG A 574 15.61 -6.69 5.38
N GLY A 575 16.89 -6.57 5.71
CA GLY A 575 17.74 -7.73 5.84
C GLY A 575 18.23 -8.26 4.51
N ASP A 576 18.98 -9.35 4.58
CA ASP A 576 19.54 -10.04 3.41
C ASP A 576 19.15 -11.50 3.36
N LEU A 577 18.35 -11.94 4.32
CA LEU A 577 17.91 -13.32 4.46
C LEU A 577 16.47 -13.32 4.97
N ALA A 578 15.60 -14.09 4.33
CA ALA A 578 14.22 -14.26 4.80
C ALA A 578 13.79 -15.71 4.69
N LEU A 579 13.01 -16.15 5.66
CA LEU A 579 12.36 -17.46 5.66
C LEU A 579 10.88 -17.24 5.42
N ILE A 580 10.31 -18.00 4.49
CA ILE A 580 8.93 -17.85 4.05
C ILE A 580 8.18 -19.13 4.37
N GLY A 581 7.14 -19.04 5.16
CA GLY A 581 6.22 -20.13 5.44
C GLY A 581 4.94 -20.00 4.64
N GLN A 582 3.97 -20.83 5.01
CA GLN A 582 2.70 -20.89 4.29
C GLN A 582 1.93 -19.56 4.32
N GLN A 583 2.14 -18.74 5.33
CA GLN A 583 1.42 -17.47 5.50
C GLN A 583 2.28 -16.24 5.26
N GLY A 584 3.37 -16.39 4.53
CA GLY A 584 4.24 -15.27 4.16
C GLY A 584 5.58 -15.30 4.91
N VAL A 585 6.18 -14.13 5.08
CA VAL A 585 7.50 -14.01 5.70
C VAL A 585 7.41 -14.32 7.19
N ILE A 586 8.13 -15.37 7.62
CA ILE A 586 8.22 -15.75 9.03
C ILE A 586 9.32 -14.97 9.73
N LEU A 587 10.43 -14.76 9.03
CA LEU A 587 11.65 -14.19 9.59
C LEU A 587 12.39 -13.45 8.48
N ALA A 588 12.81 -12.22 8.78
CA ALA A 588 13.77 -11.51 7.93
C ALA A 588 14.88 -10.98 8.84
N THR A 589 16.13 -11.12 8.40
CA THR A 589 17.28 -10.75 9.23
C THR A 589 18.40 -10.19 8.37
N ALA A 590 19.21 -9.31 8.98
CA ALA A 590 20.44 -8.79 8.39
C ALA A 590 21.62 -9.55 9.00
N THR A 591 22.22 -10.44 8.20
CA THR A 591 23.26 -11.34 8.69
C THR A 591 24.62 -10.66 8.90
N ASP A 592 24.81 -9.48 8.30
CA ASP A 592 26.05 -8.70 8.43
C ASP A 592 26.06 -7.82 9.68
N ARG A 593 24.93 -7.69 10.36
CA ARG A 593 24.81 -6.95 11.62
C ARG A 593 24.56 -7.93 12.74
N SER A 594 24.89 -7.53 13.96
CA SER A 594 24.59 -8.35 15.13
C SER A 594 23.13 -8.83 15.08
N PRO A 595 22.86 -10.08 15.43
CA PRO A 595 21.61 -10.76 15.08
C PRO A 595 20.38 -10.13 15.74
N LEU A 596 19.90 -9.05 15.20
CA LEU A 596 18.57 -8.56 15.50
C LEU A 596 17.62 -9.28 14.54
N VAL A 597 17.17 -10.40 15.02
CA VAL A 597 16.19 -11.21 14.31
C VAL A 597 14.85 -10.48 14.40
N ASP A 598 14.42 -9.92 13.29
CA ASP A 598 13.09 -9.29 13.23
C ASP A 598 12.09 -10.40 12.92
N VAL A 599 11.63 -11.07 13.97
CA VAL A 599 10.62 -12.11 13.82
C VAL A 599 9.27 -11.43 13.71
N VAL A 600 8.71 -11.40 12.52
CA VAL A 600 7.40 -10.81 12.29
C VAL A 600 6.35 -11.91 12.43
N TYR A 601 5.80 -12.03 13.62
CA TYR A 601 4.61 -12.86 13.84
C TYR A 601 3.39 -11.95 13.72
N PRO A 602 2.44 -12.28 12.87
CA PRO A 602 1.30 -11.37 12.64
C PRO A 602 0.49 -11.01 13.87
N ASP A 603 0.49 -11.85 14.90
CA ASP A 603 -0.32 -11.64 16.11
C ASP A 603 0.49 -11.53 17.40
N ARG A 604 1.80 -11.28 17.31
CA ARG A 604 2.62 -11.19 18.52
C ARG A 604 3.33 -9.84 18.63
N THR A 605 3.38 -9.34 19.85
CA THR A 605 4.11 -8.10 20.15
C THR A 605 5.59 -8.24 19.81
N SER A 606 6.14 -7.25 19.14
CA SER A 606 7.55 -7.25 18.76
C SER A 606 8.44 -7.23 20.02
N PHE A 607 9.67 -7.72 19.87
CA PHE A 607 10.66 -7.69 20.97
C PHE A 607 10.85 -6.26 21.49
N ALA A 608 10.85 -5.27 20.60
CA ALA A 608 10.96 -3.87 20.99
C ALA A 608 9.77 -3.42 21.86
N GLN A 609 8.56 -3.85 21.51
CA GLN A 609 7.36 -3.55 22.31
C GLN A 609 7.41 -4.27 23.67
N MET A 610 7.92 -5.50 23.70
CA MET A 610 8.10 -6.22 24.95
C MET A 610 9.13 -5.53 25.83
N LEU A 611 10.24 -5.09 25.23
CA LEU A 611 11.27 -4.35 25.96
C LEU A 611 10.72 -3.02 26.51
N ALA A 612 9.93 -2.31 25.71
CA ALA A 612 9.29 -1.06 26.15
C ALA A 612 8.30 -1.30 27.27
N LYS A 613 7.54 -2.38 27.19
CA LYS A 613 6.55 -2.75 28.22
C LYS A 613 7.24 -3.08 29.56
N TYR A 614 8.36 -3.78 29.52
CA TYR A 614 9.05 -4.18 30.74
C TYR A 614 10.19 -3.23 31.15
N ARG A 615 10.37 -2.12 30.43
CA ARG A 615 11.42 -1.14 30.71
C ARG A 615 11.47 -0.70 32.18
N PRO A 616 10.35 -0.34 32.85
CA PRO A 616 10.43 0.06 34.26
C PRO A 616 10.93 -1.07 35.17
N TRP A 617 10.55 -2.30 34.89
CA TRP A 617 11.01 -3.45 35.69
C TRP A 617 12.48 -3.75 35.47
N ILE A 618 12.97 -3.59 34.23
CA ILE A 618 14.38 -3.79 33.89
C ILE A 618 15.23 -2.73 34.59
N VAL A 619 14.82 -1.45 34.50
CA VAL A 619 15.52 -0.35 35.15
C VAL A 619 15.50 -0.54 36.67
N GLY A 620 14.36 -0.91 37.24
CA GLY A 620 14.24 -1.19 38.66
C GLY A 620 15.15 -2.33 39.11
N GLY A 621 15.19 -3.41 38.35
CA GLY A 621 16.07 -4.55 38.63
C GLY A 621 17.54 -4.16 38.61
N ILE A 622 17.95 -3.40 37.61
CA ILE A 622 19.35 -2.92 37.52
C ILE A 622 19.68 -2.04 38.74
N TRP A 623 18.76 -1.17 39.14
CA TRP A 623 18.94 -0.30 40.30
C TRP A 623 19.14 -1.11 41.59
N VAL A 624 18.32 -2.15 41.81
CA VAL A 624 18.42 -3.01 42.97
C VAL A 624 19.79 -3.73 42.96
N LEU A 625 20.19 -4.21 41.78
CA LEU A 625 21.46 -4.95 41.65
C LEU A 625 22.67 -4.03 41.95
N VAL A 626 22.65 -2.81 41.42
CA VAL A 626 23.69 -1.80 41.67
C VAL A 626 23.74 -1.46 43.17
N THR A 627 22.57 -1.27 43.80
CA THR A 627 22.47 -0.95 45.21
C THR A 627 23.07 -2.09 46.08
N LEU A 628 22.71 -3.32 45.75
CA LEU A 628 23.26 -4.50 46.44
C LEU A 628 24.78 -4.58 46.28
N LEU A 629 25.28 -4.32 45.09
CA LEU A 629 26.72 -4.36 44.84
C LEU A 629 27.44 -3.27 45.63
N VAL A 630 26.90 -2.07 45.72
CA VAL A 630 27.43 -0.97 46.50
C VAL A 630 27.44 -1.35 48.00
N LEU A 631 26.36 -1.97 48.51
CA LEU A 631 26.31 -2.44 49.87
C LEU A 631 27.35 -3.52 50.18
N ILE A 632 27.56 -4.47 49.27
CA ILE A 632 28.57 -5.51 49.45
C ILE A 632 29.98 -4.88 49.49
N VAL A 633 30.26 -3.95 48.58
CA VAL A 633 31.54 -3.25 48.57
C VAL A 633 31.73 -2.47 49.87
N PHE A 634 30.70 -1.77 50.35
CA PHE A 634 30.74 -1.02 51.56
C PHE A 634 30.99 -1.92 52.79
N GLN A 635 30.31 -3.08 52.83
CA GLN A 635 30.51 -4.04 53.89
C GLN A 635 31.96 -4.62 53.87
N ARG A 636 32.49 -4.89 52.69
CA ARG A 636 33.87 -5.39 52.57
C ARG A 636 34.88 -4.33 53.03
N VAL A 637 34.71 -3.10 52.63
CA VAL A 637 35.57 -1.99 53.04
C VAL A 637 35.48 -1.78 54.56
N TYR A 638 34.25 -1.82 55.09
CA TYR A 638 34.01 -1.63 56.53
C TYR A 638 34.66 -2.74 57.35
N ARG A 639 34.52 -4.00 56.90
CA ARG A 639 35.17 -5.14 57.59
C ARG A 639 36.68 -5.05 57.48
N ALA A 640 37.24 -4.63 56.35
CA ALA A 640 38.66 -4.45 56.16
C ALA A 640 39.24 -3.35 57.07
N ARG A 641 38.48 -2.27 57.31
CA ARG A 641 38.90 -1.21 58.20
C ARG A 641 38.88 -1.67 59.65
N ARG A 642 37.83 -2.41 60.05
CA ARG A 642 37.71 -2.88 61.43
C ARG A 642 38.76 -3.89 61.80
N GLY A 643 39.21 -4.70 60.86
CA GLY A 643 40.33 -5.65 61.06
C GLY A 643 41.69 -4.96 61.17
N ARG A 644 41.82 -3.67 60.78
CA ARG A 644 43.07 -2.91 60.92
C ARG A 644 43.17 -2.21 62.30
N ASP A 645 42.06 -1.98 62.96
CA ASP A 645 42.07 -1.32 64.24
C ASP A 645 42.28 -2.29 65.41
N GLU A 646 42.33 -3.62 65.13
CA GLU A 646 42.57 -4.66 66.12
C GLU A 646 44.00 -5.28 66.08
N THR A 647 44.89 -4.71 65.23
CA THR A 647 46.33 -5.08 65.22
C THR A 647 47.14 -3.85 65.62
#